data_392b8154fcac6863cf93287013586f0f
#
_entry.id   392b8154fcac6863cf93287013586f0f
#
_cell.length_a   1.000
_cell.length_b   1.000
_cell.length_c   1.000
_cell.angle_alpha   90.00
_cell.angle_beta   90.00
_cell.angle_gamma   90.00
#
_symmetry.space_group_name_H-M   'P 1'
#
loop_
_entity.id
_entity.type
_entity.pdbx_description
1 polymer ?
#
loop_
_entity_poly.entity_id
_entity_poly.type
_entity_poly.pdbx_seq_one_letter_code
_entity_poly.pdbx_strand_id
1 'polypeptide(L)'
;MKSLSMRAIVYGLLIVLGLMSALPNLLPDRIAGALPAWYSKNSVSLGLDLQGGSHLLLEADSQALINEQYQSVADELTDRLREAGIYYKQPVITADGLDLTLRSQDSVQQAQAIAESLARDSQTGSRRFNVENQLTGIQVTLDKGWTEAVLADAVERSLEVVRKRLDESGLVDPSITRQGDAGILVQMPGVADPTEIRKLLGTTAKMSFHWDAQGGGEEGILSLPARDGQQQFRLEKRIAMEGQHIRDAQASFNPDSGEPVVTFKLDNEGAKLFGKMTRDNIGRPLAIVLDDKVITAPVIRSEIPAGSGEISGSFSTQEAAELALLLRAGALPVPLLVMEERSVGPDLGSDAIAMGLTTGLFGAALVILFMMGIYGRWGFIACVSLAINMGLVFGILSLLGATLTLPGIAGIILTLGMAVDANILINERIREESRNGKSAWKALHQGFDKAYTTILDSNLTTLIAVSLLFMFGSGPVQGFAVTIGVGLLTSMFTAIAVTRLLMEWSIKGREKKPLEINGFALLDKLSSRSLDFLRGRFVGLTASALLSLAAIVLFFQPGLKYGVDFTGGTLVEVHASQLSVEDLRATLQNHAMAQASIQESAAQGEFLVRLPAENQAPAATAAQVDALKTAVQSVQPDAAFPKVDMVGPMVSSGFADDTILAILLAGFGMLAYLAIRFESHFAVAATLTIALDLTKTIGFFALTGVEFNLTAVAALLALIGYSVNDKVVVFDRIRENLRANPDKPMMTLMNESISSTLTRTVFTSVTTLLALLPMGIAGGSAVASFALPMVFGIVIGTSSSVFIAAPILYFLGQRRKQKGLPQLRPTAEEMQRRLAEIP
;
A
#
# COMPACT_ATOMS: atom_id res chain seq x y z
N MET A 1 -38.04 5.59 30.68
CA MET A 1 -37.04 6.47 31.32
C MET A 1 -35.79 5.72 31.81
N LYS A 2 -35.89 4.58 32.51
CA LYS A 2 -34.72 3.77 32.93
C LYS A 2 -33.86 3.28 31.76
N SER A 3 -34.45 2.98 30.59
CA SER A 3 -33.70 2.56 29.41
C SER A 3 -32.90 3.69 28.72
N LEU A 4 -33.37 4.92 28.77
CA LEU A 4 -32.68 6.08 28.18
C LEU A 4 -31.41 6.43 28.99
N SER A 5 -31.49 6.38 30.34
CA SER A 5 -30.34 6.65 31.19
C SER A 5 -29.27 5.55 31.06
N MET A 6 -29.68 4.27 30.90
CA MET A 6 -28.73 3.19 30.70
C MET A 6 -28.01 3.29 29.36
N ARG A 7 -28.74 3.59 28.26
CA ARG A 7 -28.12 3.83 26.94
C ARG A 7 -27.15 5.02 27.00
N ALA A 8 -27.53 6.12 27.66
CA ALA A 8 -26.65 7.28 27.81
C ALA A 8 -25.35 6.95 28.57
N ILE A 9 -25.41 6.09 29.57
CA ILE A 9 -24.24 5.66 30.33
C ILE A 9 -23.34 4.79 29.44
N VAL A 10 -23.89 3.80 28.74
CA VAL A 10 -23.12 2.89 27.88
C VAL A 10 -22.46 3.66 26.73
N TYR A 11 -23.21 4.49 26.01
CA TYR A 11 -22.67 5.28 24.91
C TYR A 11 -21.69 6.34 25.42
N GLY A 12 -21.98 6.98 26.54
CA GLY A 12 -21.07 7.91 27.20
C GLY A 12 -19.74 7.26 27.58
N LEU A 13 -19.76 6.03 28.12
CA LEU A 13 -18.57 5.28 28.45
C LEU A 13 -17.74 4.95 27.20
N LEU A 14 -18.38 4.47 26.14
CA LEU A 14 -17.71 4.18 24.87
C LEU A 14 -17.07 5.43 24.25
N ILE A 15 -17.78 6.54 24.27
CA ILE A 15 -17.26 7.82 23.78
C ILE A 15 -16.07 8.28 24.62
N VAL A 16 -16.19 8.25 25.96
CA VAL A 16 -15.10 8.64 26.85
C VAL A 16 -13.88 7.75 26.64
N LEU A 17 -14.04 6.43 26.55
CA LEU A 17 -12.94 5.51 26.27
C LEU A 17 -12.27 5.82 24.93
N GLY A 18 -13.05 6.03 23.88
CA GLY A 18 -12.51 6.37 22.55
C GLY A 18 -11.81 7.74 22.55
N LEU A 19 -12.37 8.75 23.20
CA LEU A 19 -11.74 10.07 23.31
C LEU A 19 -10.49 10.05 24.20
N MET A 20 -10.49 9.27 25.27
CA MET A 20 -9.28 9.06 26.06
C MET A 20 -8.18 8.38 25.24
N SER A 21 -8.52 7.42 24.39
CA SER A 21 -7.57 6.78 23.47
C SER A 21 -6.99 7.78 22.45
N ALA A 22 -7.75 8.80 22.03
CA ALA A 22 -7.28 9.85 21.13
C ALA A 22 -6.40 10.89 21.82
N LEU A 23 -6.51 11.03 23.15
CA LEU A 23 -5.88 12.10 23.92
C LEU A 23 -4.35 12.16 23.79
N PRO A 24 -3.59 11.03 23.74
CA PRO A 24 -2.14 11.07 23.54
C PRO A 24 -1.71 11.85 22.29
N ASN A 25 -2.51 11.85 21.23
CA ASN A 25 -2.22 12.57 19.98
C ASN A 25 -2.33 14.11 20.11
N LEU A 26 -3.00 14.59 21.14
CA LEU A 26 -3.26 16.03 21.35
C LEU A 26 -2.39 16.63 22.44
N LEU A 27 -1.69 15.80 23.22
CA LEU A 27 -0.90 16.26 24.35
C LEU A 27 0.51 16.69 23.89
N PRO A 28 0.98 17.87 24.34
CA PRO A 28 2.38 18.24 24.16
C PRO A 28 3.32 17.19 24.78
N ASP A 29 4.50 16.98 24.16
CA ASP A 29 5.50 15.98 24.56
C ASP A 29 5.87 16.04 26.05
N ARG A 30 5.86 17.26 26.64
CA ARG A 30 6.13 17.48 28.07
C ARG A 30 5.10 16.83 28.99
N ILE A 31 3.83 16.76 28.55
CA ILE A 31 2.74 16.17 29.32
C ILE A 31 2.65 14.67 29.00
N ALA A 32 2.84 14.30 27.73
CA ALA A 32 2.88 12.90 27.30
C ALA A 32 3.96 12.10 28.04
N GLY A 33 5.14 12.69 28.28
CA GLY A 33 6.23 12.08 29.03
C GLY A 33 5.95 11.88 30.54
N ALA A 34 4.93 12.55 31.09
CA ALA A 34 4.50 12.35 32.48
C ALA A 34 3.48 11.22 32.65
N LEU A 35 2.93 10.70 31.55
CA LEU A 35 1.94 9.61 31.53
C LEU A 35 2.62 8.24 31.49
N PRO A 36 1.94 7.18 31.97
CA PRO A 36 2.48 5.82 31.86
C PRO A 36 2.84 5.47 30.41
N ALA A 37 3.98 4.83 30.20
CA ALA A 37 4.51 4.50 28.88
C ALA A 37 3.55 3.65 28.01
N TRP A 38 2.74 2.78 28.62
CA TRP A 38 1.72 2.00 27.92
C TRP A 38 0.59 2.86 27.35
N TYR A 39 0.35 4.04 27.90
CA TYR A 39 -0.69 4.97 27.44
C TYR A 39 -0.11 6.02 26.47
N SER A 40 1.05 6.61 26.77
CA SER A 40 1.67 7.61 25.93
C SER A 40 2.18 7.04 24.59
N LYS A 41 2.55 5.75 24.57
CA LYS A 41 2.97 5.06 23.34
C LYS A 41 1.80 4.73 22.38
N ASN A 42 0.56 4.77 22.85
CA ASN A 42 -0.62 4.55 22.02
C ASN A 42 -1.01 5.85 21.29
N SER A 43 -0.13 6.34 20.43
CA SER A 43 -0.40 7.44 19.51
C SER A 43 -0.53 6.90 18.08
N VAL A 44 -1.20 7.64 17.22
CA VAL A 44 -1.24 7.35 15.78
C VAL A 44 0.16 7.57 15.22
N SER A 45 0.72 6.55 14.61
CA SER A 45 2.01 6.67 13.93
C SER A 45 1.84 7.49 12.66
N LEU A 46 2.71 8.46 12.44
CA LEU A 46 2.73 9.19 11.17
C LEU A 46 3.45 8.34 10.13
N GLY A 47 2.84 8.24 8.95
CA GLY A 47 3.48 7.59 7.80
C GLY A 47 4.66 8.40 7.29
N LEU A 48 5.45 7.77 6.44
CA LEU A 48 6.65 8.36 5.86
C LEU A 48 6.36 9.68 5.12
N ASP A 49 5.22 9.72 4.40
CA ASP A 49 4.77 10.90 3.65
C ASP A 49 4.53 12.13 4.53
N LEU A 50 4.35 11.93 5.84
CA LEU A 50 4.04 12.97 6.82
C LEU A 50 5.21 13.27 7.77
N GLN A 51 5.94 12.24 8.18
CA GLN A 51 7.06 12.39 9.10
C GLN A 51 8.37 12.70 8.37
N GLY A 52 8.42 12.45 7.07
CA GLY A 52 9.64 12.37 6.31
C GLY A 52 10.42 11.11 6.63
N GLY A 53 11.34 10.74 5.75
CA GLY A 53 12.15 9.55 5.91
C GLY A 53 12.22 8.69 4.65
N SER A 54 12.71 7.46 4.78
CA SER A 54 12.90 6.54 3.67
C SER A 54 12.21 5.20 3.89
N HIS A 55 11.72 4.64 2.80
CA HIS A 55 11.05 3.35 2.72
C HIS A 55 11.75 2.53 1.64
N LEU A 56 12.26 1.38 2.00
CA LEU A 56 12.92 0.44 1.10
C LEU A 56 12.19 -0.90 1.14
N LEU A 57 11.77 -1.38 -0.02
CA LEU A 57 11.33 -2.75 -0.21
C LEU A 57 12.49 -3.53 -0.81
N LEU A 58 13.03 -4.44 -0.02
CA LEU A 58 14.10 -5.35 -0.40
C LEU A 58 13.50 -6.71 -0.71
N GLU A 59 13.96 -7.36 -1.75
CA GLU A 59 13.54 -8.72 -2.11
C GLU A 59 14.76 -9.63 -2.17
N ALA A 60 14.65 -10.82 -1.59
CA ALA A 60 15.67 -11.84 -1.67
C ALA A 60 15.81 -12.34 -3.11
N ASP A 61 17.03 -12.33 -3.65
CA ASP A 61 17.31 -12.85 -5.00
C ASP A 61 17.15 -14.38 -4.99
N SER A 62 15.93 -14.81 -5.24
CA SER A 62 15.58 -16.23 -5.27
C SER A 62 16.34 -17.00 -6.34
N GLN A 63 16.68 -16.35 -7.47
CA GLN A 63 17.44 -16.99 -8.54
C GLN A 63 18.90 -17.23 -8.12
N ALA A 64 19.51 -16.24 -7.46
CA ALA A 64 20.85 -16.42 -6.90
C ALA A 64 20.88 -17.54 -5.85
N LEU A 65 19.88 -17.61 -4.98
CA LEU A 65 19.75 -18.67 -3.99
C LEU A 65 19.61 -20.05 -4.64
N ILE A 66 18.72 -20.18 -5.62
CA ILE A 66 18.51 -21.44 -6.36
C ILE A 66 19.80 -21.88 -7.05
N ASN A 67 20.52 -20.96 -7.70
CA ASN A 67 21.78 -21.24 -8.35
C ASN A 67 22.84 -21.69 -7.34
N GLU A 68 22.93 -21.07 -6.17
CA GLU A 68 23.83 -21.49 -5.08
C GLU A 68 23.49 -22.91 -4.58
N GLN A 69 22.19 -23.23 -4.46
CA GLN A 69 21.75 -24.56 -4.06
C GLN A 69 22.10 -25.60 -5.12
N TYR A 70 21.92 -25.32 -6.41
CA TYR A 70 22.37 -26.20 -7.48
C TYR A 70 23.89 -26.41 -7.47
N GLN A 71 24.66 -25.34 -7.22
CA GLN A 71 26.10 -25.43 -7.11
C GLN A 71 26.53 -26.30 -5.92
N SER A 72 25.89 -26.16 -4.78
CA SER A 72 26.12 -26.98 -3.59
C SER A 72 25.83 -28.45 -3.85
N VAL A 73 24.72 -28.77 -4.50
CA VAL A 73 24.33 -30.12 -4.89
C VAL A 73 25.35 -30.68 -5.92
N ALA A 74 25.79 -29.86 -6.87
CA ALA A 74 26.78 -30.25 -7.87
C ALA A 74 28.11 -30.59 -7.21
N ASP A 75 28.62 -29.80 -6.30
CA ASP A 75 29.87 -30.02 -5.58
C ASP A 75 29.78 -31.31 -4.71
N GLU A 76 28.67 -31.48 -3.94
CA GLU A 76 28.45 -32.69 -3.13
C GLU A 76 28.34 -33.96 -3.97
N LEU A 77 27.60 -33.87 -5.09
CA LEU A 77 27.42 -34.98 -6.01
C LEU A 77 28.74 -35.37 -6.72
N THR A 78 29.48 -34.38 -7.20
CA THR A 78 30.75 -34.62 -7.87
C THR A 78 31.83 -35.21 -6.94
N ASP A 79 31.87 -34.81 -5.69
CA ASP A 79 32.76 -35.38 -4.69
C ASP A 79 32.43 -36.85 -4.43
N ARG A 80 31.15 -37.20 -4.26
CA ARG A 80 30.72 -38.61 -4.09
C ARG A 80 30.97 -39.46 -5.33
N LEU A 81 30.77 -38.93 -6.53
CA LEU A 81 31.06 -39.62 -7.78
C LEU A 81 32.57 -39.90 -7.93
N ARG A 82 33.41 -38.95 -7.55
CA ARG A 82 34.87 -39.10 -7.54
C ARG A 82 35.33 -40.18 -6.56
N GLU A 83 34.75 -40.20 -5.35
CA GLU A 83 35.00 -41.25 -4.35
C GLU A 83 34.62 -42.65 -4.91
N ALA A 84 33.54 -42.72 -5.70
CA ALA A 84 33.06 -43.94 -6.34
C ALA A 84 33.81 -44.30 -7.63
N GLY A 85 34.78 -43.51 -8.07
CA GLY A 85 35.54 -43.70 -9.29
C GLY A 85 34.76 -43.50 -10.58
N ILE A 86 33.65 -42.75 -10.54
CA ILE A 86 32.82 -42.46 -11.71
C ILE A 86 33.31 -41.19 -12.38
N TYR A 87 33.66 -41.28 -13.67
CA TYR A 87 34.11 -40.11 -14.44
C TYR A 87 32.96 -39.36 -15.05
N TYR A 88 32.94 -38.03 -14.89
CA TYR A 88 31.92 -37.13 -15.37
C TYR A 88 32.52 -35.95 -16.18
N LYS A 89 31.68 -35.23 -16.89
CA LYS A 89 32.01 -33.93 -17.47
C LYS A 89 31.59 -32.86 -16.46
N GLN A 90 32.12 -31.65 -16.64
CA GLN A 90 31.75 -30.51 -15.77
C GLN A 90 30.24 -30.39 -15.69
N PRO A 91 29.63 -30.30 -14.48
CA PRO A 91 28.22 -30.08 -14.31
C PRO A 91 27.77 -28.76 -14.95
N VAL A 92 26.59 -28.75 -15.56
CA VAL A 92 26.02 -27.56 -16.19
C VAL A 92 24.69 -27.24 -15.53
N ILE A 93 24.58 -26.06 -14.96
CA ILE A 93 23.32 -25.55 -14.43
C ILE A 93 22.57 -24.92 -15.59
N THR A 94 21.36 -25.42 -15.85
CA THR A 94 20.46 -24.95 -16.91
C THR A 94 19.18 -24.37 -16.26
N ALA A 95 18.31 -23.75 -17.04
CA ALA A 95 17.02 -23.26 -16.55
C ALA A 95 16.11 -24.39 -16.00
N ASP A 96 16.29 -25.63 -16.50
CA ASP A 96 15.49 -26.81 -16.15
C ASP A 96 16.10 -27.65 -15.02
N GLY A 97 17.31 -27.32 -14.54
CA GLY A 97 17.99 -28.05 -13.50
C GLY A 97 19.48 -28.14 -13.66
N LEU A 98 20.10 -29.07 -12.94
CA LEU A 98 21.51 -29.38 -13.00
C LEU A 98 21.72 -30.65 -13.86
N ASP A 99 22.40 -30.50 -14.98
CA ASP A 99 22.73 -31.58 -15.90
C ASP A 99 24.14 -32.12 -15.64
N LEU A 100 24.24 -33.39 -15.35
CA LEU A 100 25.51 -34.09 -15.18
C LEU A 100 25.69 -35.18 -16.23
N THR A 101 26.61 -34.97 -17.15
CA THR A 101 26.93 -35.92 -18.21
C THR A 101 28.06 -36.85 -17.75
N LEU A 102 27.88 -38.18 -17.87
CA LEU A 102 28.87 -39.21 -17.52
C LEU A 102 29.66 -39.61 -18.74
N ARG A 103 30.89 -40.12 -18.52
CA ARG A 103 31.72 -40.61 -19.60
C ARG A 103 31.34 -42.03 -20.04
N SER A 104 30.68 -42.82 -19.20
CA SER A 104 30.22 -44.17 -19.50
C SER A 104 28.73 -44.30 -19.20
N GLN A 105 27.97 -44.90 -20.12
CA GLN A 105 26.56 -45.23 -19.95
C GLN A 105 26.31 -46.25 -18.85
N ASP A 106 27.24 -47.20 -18.63
CA ASP A 106 27.10 -48.23 -17.61
C ASP A 106 27.13 -47.68 -16.19
N SER A 107 27.63 -46.44 -16.02
CA SER A 107 27.72 -45.77 -14.72
C SER A 107 26.47 -44.95 -14.36
N VAL A 108 25.48 -44.82 -15.27
CA VAL A 108 24.29 -43.96 -15.05
C VAL A 108 23.46 -44.49 -13.87
N GLN A 109 23.22 -45.78 -13.77
CA GLN A 109 22.43 -46.36 -12.67
C GLN A 109 23.14 -46.20 -11.33
N GLN A 110 24.48 -46.34 -11.30
CA GLN A 110 25.26 -46.15 -10.08
C GLN A 110 25.30 -44.66 -9.67
N ALA A 111 25.45 -43.75 -10.62
CA ALA A 111 25.38 -42.31 -10.38
C ALA A 111 24.00 -41.88 -9.89
N GLN A 112 22.93 -42.46 -10.46
CA GLN A 112 21.58 -42.25 -9.97
C GLN A 112 21.39 -42.69 -8.51
N ALA A 113 21.88 -43.89 -8.17
CA ALA A 113 21.78 -44.39 -6.80
C ALA A 113 22.51 -43.49 -5.79
N ILE A 114 23.70 -42.96 -6.20
CA ILE A 114 24.43 -41.98 -5.38
C ILE A 114 23.62 -40.68 -5.25
N ALA A 115 23.11 -40.16 -6.34
CA ALA A 115 22.29 -38.93 -6.30
C ALA A 115 21.03 -39.10 -5.47
N GLU A 116 20.31 -40.24 -5.60
CA GLU A 116 19.15 -40.54 -4.78
C GLU A 116 19.46 -40.65 -3.27
N SER A 117 20.67 -41.12 -2.92
CA SER A 117 21.12 -41.15 -1.52
C SER A 117 21.32 -39.77 -0.92
N LEU A 118 21.60 -38.75 -1.74
CA LEU A 118 21.78 -37.35 -1.37
C LEU A 118 20.50 -36.54 -1.50
N ALA A 119 19.46 -37.12 -2.14
CA ALA A 119 18.21 -36.43 -2.43
C ALA A 119 17.38 -36.08 -1.19
N ARG A 120 17.73 -36.58 -0.01
CA ARG A 120 17.07 -36.28 1.26
C ARG A 120 18.02 -35.58 2.20
N ASP A 121 17.49 -34.51 2.80
CA ASP A 121 18.19 -33.83 3.88
C ASP A 121 18.38 -34.74 5.08
N SER A 122 19.60 -34.78 5.60
CA SER A 122 19.99 -35.68 6.70
C SER A 122 19.38 -35.31 8.05
N GLN A 123 19.00 -34.04 8.22
CA GLN A 123 18.46 -33.50 9.48
C GLN A 123 16.93 -33.53 9.49
N THR A 124 16.29 -33.10 8.41
CA THR A 124 14.83 -32.95 8.32
C THR A 124 14.15 -34.15 7.66
N GLY A 125 14.89 -34.97 6.91
CA GLY A 125 14.34 -36.06 6.11
C GLY A 125 13.54 -35.60 4.87
N SER A 126 13.44 -34.31 4.65
CA SER A 126 12.71 -33.73 3.51
C SER A 126 13.48 -34.00 2.20
N ARG A 127 12.73 -34.09 1.10
CA ARG A 127 13.31 -34.27 -0.22
C ARG A 127 13.85 -32.93 -0.73
N ARG A 128 15.16 -32.89 -1.03
CA ARG A 128 15.85 -31.70 -1.53
C ARG A 128 15.70 -31.54 -3.04
N PHE A 129 15.81 -32.66 -3.77
CA PHE A 129 15.75 -32.65 -5.22
C PHE A 129 15.27 -33.99 -5.80
N ASN A 130 14.85 -33.97 -7.05
CA ASN A 130 14.47 -35.12 -7.85
C ASN A 130 15.60 -35.45 -8.83
N VAL A 131 15.74 -36.74 -9.16
CA VAL A 131 16.77 -37.22 -10.09
C VAL A 131 16.09 -37.92 -11.25
N GLU A 132 16.37 -37.46 -12.47
CA GLU A 132 15.88 -38.07 -13.69
C GLU A 132 17.05 -38.59 -14.53
N ASN A 133 16.88 -39.78 -15.12
CA ASN A 133 17.89 -40.37 -15.98
C ASN A 133 17.82 -39.78 -17.37
N GLN A 134 18.97 -39.39 -17.88
CA GLN A 134 19.18 -39.06 -19.28
C GLN A 134 20.01 -40.17 -19.97
N LEU A 135 20.02 -40.17 -21.31
CA LEU A 135 20.72 -41.19 -22.12
C LEU A 135 22.21 -41.33 -21.77
N THR A 136 22.85 -40.23 -21.37
CA THR A 136 24.30 -40.18 -21.09
C THR A 136 24.63 -39.55 -19.73
N GLY A 137 23.65 -39.46 -18.83
CA GLY A 137 23.86 -38.78 -17.54
C GLY A 137 22.62 -38.76 -16.67
N ILE A 138 22.61 -37.83 -15.74
CA ILE A 138 21.47 -37.57 -14.81
C ILE A 138 21.15 -36.09 -14.80
N GLN A 139 19.88 -35.79 -14.68
CA GLN A 139 19.37 -34.44 -14.43
C GLN A 139 18.83 -34.36 -13.00
N VAL A 140 19.20 -33.30 -12.31
CA VAL A 140 18.75 -33.02 -10.94
C VAL A 140 17.91 -31.75 -10.94
N THR A 141 16.69 -31.84 -10.42
CA THR A 141 15.77 -30.72 -10.27
C THR A 141 15.43 -30.51 -8.80
N LEU A 142 15.56 -29.29 -8.29
CA LEU A 142 15.23 -29.00 -6.90
C LEU A 142 13.73 -29.21 -6.64
N ASP A 143 13.41 -29.74 -5.48
CA ASP A 143 12.00 -29.87 -5.04
C ASP A 143 11.40 -28.52 -4.69
N LYS A 144 10.17 -28.26 -5.17
CA LYS A 144 9.49 -26.97 -4.95
C LYS A 144 9.26 -26.66 -3.48
N GLY A 145 8.77 -27.63 -2.71
CA GLY A 145 8.50 -27.40 -1.30
C GLY A 145 9.78 -27.16 -0.50
N TRP A 146 10.89 -27.80 -0.91
CA TRP A 146 12.18 -27.56 -0.31
C TRP A 146 12.74 -26.17 -0.68
N THR A 147 12.64 -25.76 -1.93
CA THR A 147 13.08 -24.41 -2.36
C THR A 147 12.31 -23.30 -1.68
N GLU A 148 10.97 -23.45 -1.51
CA GLU A 148 10.15 -22.51 -0.75
C GLU A 148 10.59 -22.44 0.72
N ALA A 149 10.88 -23.57 1.34
CA ALA A 149 11.35 -23.61 2.73
C ALA A 149 12.73 -22.96 2.91
N VAL A 150 13.65 -23.21 1.99
CA VAL A 150 15.00 -22.60 2.00
C VAL A 150 14.93 -21.09 1.79
N LEU A 151 14.06 -20.63 0.87
CA LEU A 151 13.83 -19.20 0.65
C LEU A 151 13.24 -18.53 1.89
N ALA A 152 12.25 -19.16 2.52
CA ALA A 152 11.63 -18.63 3.73
C ALA A 152 12.65 -18.49 4.87
N ASP A 153 13.52 -19.48 5.08
CA ASP A 153 14.60 -19.46 6.06
C ASP A 153 15.66 -18.40 5.72
N ALA A 154 16.03 -18.28 4.45
CA ALA A 154 16.97 -17.24 4.01
C ALA A 154 16.42 -15.83 4.24
N VAL A 155 15.14 -15.59 4.00
CA VAL A 155 14.48 -14.30 4.27
C VAL A 155 14.45 -14.00 5.77
N GLU A 156 14.11 -14.99 6.61
CA GLU A 156 14.10 -14.83 8.07
C GLU A 156 15.48 -14.43 8.60
N ARG A 157 16.53 -15.16 8.18
CA ARG A 157 17.91 -14.83 8.55
C ARG A 157 18.35 -13.47 7.98
N SER A 158 17.96 -13.14 6.75
CA SER A 158 18.24 -11.82 6.17
C SER A 158 17.60 -10.69 6.98
N LEU A 159 16.37 -10.89 7.46
CA LEU A 159 15.67 -9.93 8.31
C LEU A 159 16.44 -9.65 9.62
N GLU A 160 17.01 -10.70 10.23
CA GLU A 160 17.85 -10.53 11.42
C GLU A 160 19.14 -9.78 11.12
N VAL A 161 19.79 -10.07 10.00
CA VAL A 161 21.03 -9.38 9.59
C VAL A 161 20.72 -7.92 9.26
N VAL A 162 19.64 -7.64 8.52
CA VAL A 162 19.19 -6.28 8.22
C VAL A 162 18.93 -5.50 9.51
N ARG A 163 18.25 -6.11 10.48
CA ARG A 163 18.01 -5.47 11.78
C ARG A 163 19.33 -5.11 12.49
N LYS A 164 20.26 -6.06 12.56
CA LYS A 164 21.57 -5.81 13.17
C LYS A 164 22.34 -4.70 12.46
N ARG A 165 22.33 -4.67 11.13
CA ARG A 165 23.01 -3.62 10.36
C ARG A 165 22.44 -2.24 10.64
N LEU A 166 21.10 -2.13 10.73
CA LEU A 166 20.43 -0.88 11.03
C LEU A 166 20.67 -0.44 12.49
N ASP A 167 20.61 -1.36 13.44
CA ASP A 167 20.92 -1.07 14.85
C ASP A 167 22.36 -0.57 15.02
N GLU A 168 23.30 -1.19 14.34
CA GLU A 168 24.73 -0.82 14.35
C GLU A 168 25.00 0.51 13.63
N SER A 169 24.15 0.89 12.64
CA SER A 169 24.27 2.16 11.94
C SER A 169 23.87 3.38 12.78
N GLY A 170 23.29 3.16 13.96
CA GLY A 170 22.85 4.22 14.86
C GLY A 170 21.54 4.88 14.48
N LEU A 171 20.75 4.26 13.59
CA LEU A 171 19.42 4.74 13.22
C LEU A 171 18.45 4.60 14.40
N VAL A 172 17.58 5.61 14.53
CA VAL A 172 16.59 5.64 15.59
C VAL A 172 15.28 5.00 15.09
N ASP A 173 14.84 3.95 15.77
CA ASP A 173 13.54 3.27 15.59
C ASP A 173 13.19 2.86 14.14
N PRO A 174 14.06 2.14 13.39
CA PRO A 174 13.69 1.62 12.09
C PRO A 174 12.61 0.54 12.24
N SER A 175 11.59 0.57 11.39
CA SER A 175 10.59 -0.49 11.31
C SER A 175 11.00 -1.50 10.23
N ILE A 176 11.13 -2.77 10.61
CA ILE A 176 11.53 -3.85 9.71
C ILE A 176 10.48 -4.95 9.79
N THR A 177 9.82 -5.20 8.66
CA THR A 177 8.74 -6.18 8.56
C THR A 177 8.90 -7.05 7.33
N ARG A 178 8.48 -8.31 7.43
CA ARG A 178 8.39 -9.19 6.27
C ARG A 178 7.19 -8.79 5.40
N GLN A 179 7.37 -8.76 4.08
CA GLN A 179 6.32 -8.49 3.11
C GLN A 179 6.27 -9.59 2.05
N GLY A 180 5.17 -10.35 2.04
CA GLY A 180 5.05 -11.53 1.17
C GLY A 180 6.03 -12.64 1.53
N ASP A 181 6.42 -13.44 0.53
CA ASP A 181 7.26 -14.63 0.73
C ASP A 181 8.78 -14.32 0.71
N ALA A 182 9.19 -13.34 -0.10
CA ALA A 182 10.60 -13.01 -0.32
C ALA A 182 10.99 -11.58 0.05
N GLY A 183 10.03 -10.73 0.42
CA GLY A 183 10.23 -9.30 0.65
C GLY A 183 10.54 -8.96 2.11
N ILE A 184 11.39 -7.94 2.30
CA ILE A 184 11.71 -7.28 3.58
C ILE A 184 11.45 -5.79 3.40
N LEU A 185 10.49 -5.27 4.15
CA LEU A 185 10.16 -3.86 4.17
C LEU A 185 10.93 -3.17 5.29
N VAL A 186 11.68 -2.14 4.94
CA VAL A 186 12.44 -1.30 5.86
C VAL A 186 11.94 0.12 5.79
N GLN A 187 11.48 0.65 6.91
CA GLN A 187 11.04 2.04 7.04
C GLN A 187 11.94 2.77 8.04
N MET A 188 12.45 3.91 7.64
CA MET A 188 13.44 4.68 8.38
C MET A 188 12.94 6.12 8.53
N PRO A 189 12.20 6.41 9.61
CA PRO A 189 11.71 7.76 9.88
C PRO A 189 12.86 8.75 10.03
N GLY A 190 12.72 9.94 9.44
CA GLY A 190 13.71 11.01 9.53
C GLY A 190 14.94 10.87 8.63
N VAL A 191 15.12 9.76 7.92
CA VAL A 191 16.22 9.55 6.97
C VAL A 191 15.78 10.02 5.59
N ALA A 192 16.17 11.21 5.18
CA ALA A 192 15.79 11.78 3.90
C ALA A 192 16.53 11.15 2.70
N ASP A 193 17.79 10.74 2.90
CA ASP A 193 18.61 10.08 1.87
C ASP A 193 19.04 8.67 2.33
N PRO A 194 18.49 7.61 1.77
CA PRO A 194 18.81 6.24 2.13
C PRO A 194 20.05 5.67 1.42
N THR A 195 20.79 6.46 0.66
CA THR A 195 21.85 5.96 -0.24
C THR A 195 22.91 5.14 0.51
N GLU A 196 23.38 5.61 1.66
CA GLU A 196 24.37 4.85 2.47
C GLU A 196 23.77 3.57 3.06
N ILE A 197 22.52 3.66 3.51
CA ILE A 197 21.82 2.51 4.10
C ILE A 197 21.49 1.48 3.03
N ARG A 198 21.06 1.91 1.87
CA ARG A 198 20.81 1.02 0.72
C ARG A 198 22.10 0.26 0.35
N LYS A 199 23.24 0.93 0.29
CA LYS A 199 24.54 0.30 0.06
C LYS A 199 24.89 -0.70 1.17
N LEU A 200 24.66 -0.33 2.43
CA LEU A 200 24.88 -1.20 3.59
C LEU A 200 24.01 -2.47 3.56
N LEU A 201 22.73 -2.32 3.17
CA LEU A 201 21.77 -3.43 3.10
C LEU A 201 21.93 -4.29 1.84
N GLY A 202 22.37 -3.73 0.72
CA GLY A 202 22.60 -4.45 -0.52
C GLY A 202 23.90 -5.27 -0.57
N THR A 203 24.86 -5.00 0.33
CA THR A 203 26.12 -5.73 0.38
C THR A 203 25.93 -7.05 1.10
N THR A 204 26.29 -8.17 0.47
CA THR A 204 26.18 -9.51 1.10
C THR A 204 27.15 -9.69 2.25
N ALA A 205 28.32 -9.10 2.17
CA ALA A 205 29.42 -9.21 3.14
C ALA A 205 29.83 -10.68 3.42
N LYS A 206 29.77 -11.53 2.40
CA LYS A 206 30.15 -12.93 2.46
C LYS A 206 31.67 -13.03 2.54
N MET A 207 32.20 -13.28 3.72
CA MET A 207 33.63 -13.38 3.94
C MET A 207 34.09 -14.82 4.00
N SER A 208 35.19 -15.14 3.30
CA SER A 208 35.86 -16.46 3.32
C SER A 208 37.37 -16.32 3.34
N PHE A 209 38.02 -17.31 3.90
CA PHE A 209 39.47 -17.42 3.93
C PHE A 209 39.92 -18.53 2.98
N HIS A 210 40.84 -18.21 2.09
CA HIS A 210 41.37 -19.12 1.10
C HIS A 210 42.91 -19.16 1.11
N TRP A 211 43.49 -20.31 0.90
CA TRP A 211 44.94 -20.42 0.73
C TRP A 211 45.38 -20.04 -0.68
N ASP A 212 46.49 -19.39 -0.81
CA ASP A 212 47.16 -19.18 -2.11
C ASP A 212 47.51 -20.50 -2.76
N ALA A 213 47.18 -20.66 -4.07
CA ALA A 213 47.41 -21.90 -4.79
C ALA A 213 48.86 -22.05 -5.16
N GLN A 214 49.59 -22.86 -4.42
CA GLN A 214 50.99 -23.24 -4.69
C GLN A 214 51.01 -24.37 -5.69
N GLY A 215 51.11 -24.07 -7.01
CA GLY A 215 51.52 -24.99 -8.03
C GLY A 215 50.68 -26.28 -8.19
N GLY A 216 49.49 -26.19 -8.65
CA GLY A 216 48.62 -27.32 -8.96
C GLY A 216 47.95 -27.14 -10.33
N GLY A 217 47.45 -28.24 -10.93
CA GLY A 217 46.69 -28.17 -12.19
C GLY A 217 45.49 -27.25 -12.07
N GLU A 218 44.91 -26.85 -13.17
CA GLU A 218 43.78 -25.90 -13.24
C GLU A 218 42.51 -26.35 -12.49
N GLU A 219 42.41 -27.65 -12.20
CA GLU A 219 41.31 -28.21 -11.39
C GLU A 219 41.52 -27.89 -9.90
N GLY A 220 40.60 -27.07 -9.33
CA GLY A 220 40.62 -26.68 -7.90
C GLY A 220 41.21 -25.32 -7.59
N ILE A 221 41.48 -24.50 -8.62
CA ILE A 221 41.94 -23.13 -8.48
C ILE A 221 40.78 -22.16 -8.76
N LEU A 222 40.59 -21.21 -7.86
CA LEU A 222 39.67 -20.07 -7.98
C LEU A 222 40.51 -18.83 -8.31
N SER A 223 40.22 -18.15 -9.41
CA SER A 223 40.87 -16.88 -9.77
C SER A 223 39.95 -15.70 -9.44
N LEU A 224 40.35 -14.93 -8.42
CA LEU A 224 39.57 -13.77 -7.98
C LEU A 224 40.37 -12.48 -8.15
N PRO A 225 39.66 -11.37 -8.52
CA PRO A 225 40.29 -10.07 -8.62
C PRO A 225 40.60 -9.49 -7.25
N ALA A 226 41.68 -8.71 -7.15
CA ALA A 226 41.88 -7.84 -6.01
C ALA A 226 40.77 -6.77 -5.93
N ARG A 227 40.58 -6.18 -4.76
CA ARG A 227 39.58 -5.11 -4.54
C ARG A 227 39.74 -3.94 -5.52
N ASP A 228 40.99 -3.58 -5.88
CA ASP A 228 41.32 -2.51 -6.84
C ASP A 228 41.20 -2.93 -8.31
N GLY A 229 40.92 -4.21 -8.58
CA GLY A 229 40.79 -4.77 -9.91
C GLY A 229 42.10 -4.88 -10.69
N GLN A 230 43.25 -4.48 -10.12
CA GLN A 230 44.54 -4.44 -10.83
C GLN A 230 45.28 -5.78 -10.81
N GLN A 231 45.00 -6.64 -9.85
CA GLN A 231 45.64 -7.95 -9.70
C GLN A 231 44.62 -9.07 -9.64
N GLN A 232 45.02 -10.26 -10.11
CA GLN A 232 44.23 -11.48 -9.90
C GLN A 232 45.02 -12.43 -9.01
N PHE A 233 44.31 -12.97 -8.02
CA PHE A 233 44.84 -13.96 -7.10
C PHE A 233 44.38 -15.36 -7.49
N ARG A 234 45.32 -16.32 -7.50
CA ARG A 234 45.01 -17.73 -7.72
C ARG A 234 44.92 -18.43 -6.37
N LEU A 235 43.70 -18.74 -5.95
CA LEU A 235 43.38 -19.28 -4.65
C LEU A 235 42.93 -20.74 -4.74
N GLU A 236 43.08 -21.49 -3.68
CA GLU A 236 42.45 -22.79 -3.57
C GLU A 236 40.92 -22.63 -3.55
N LYS A 237 40.16 -23.40 -4.37
CA LYS A 237 38.69 -23.36 -4.40
C LYS A 237 38.09 -23.73 -3.03
N ARG A 238 38.81 -24.59 -2.28
CA ARG A 238 38.38 -24.98 -0.93
C ARG A 238 38.46 -23.80 0.06
N ILE A 239 37.36 -23.51 0.70
CA ILE A 239 37.28 -22.51 1.77
C ILE A 239 38.03 -23.08 2.99
N ALA A 240 39.02 -22.35 3.48
CA ALA A 240 39.76 -22.72 4.68
C ALA A 240 38.98 -22.43 5.96
N MET A 241 38.24 -21.28 5.97
CA MET A 241 37.38 -20.90 7.04
C MET A 241 36.33 -19.89 6.51
N GLU A 242 35.10 -19.95 7.00
CA GLU A 242 34.04 -19.03 6.67
C GLU A 242 33.97 -17.88 7.67
N GLY A 243 33.46 -16.73 7.22
CA GLY A 243 33.33 -15.51 8.04
C GLY A 243 32.27 -15.59 9.15
N GLN A 244 31.42 -16.61 9.16
CA GLN A 244 30.42 -16.84 10.22
C GLN A 244 31.04 -16.98 11.63
N HIS A 245 32.32 -17.33 11.72
CA HIS A 245 33.05 -17.41 12.98
C HIS A 245 33.52 -16.06 13.53
N ILE A 246 33.29 -14.96 12.81
CA ILE A 246 33.64 -13.61 13.30
C ILE A 246 32.57 -13.18 14.31
N ARG A 247 33.02 -13.02 15.57
CA ARG A 247 32.16 -12.57 16.66
C ARG A 247 32.11 -11.05 16.80
N ASP A 248 33.25 -10.38 16.55
CA ASP A 248 33.38 -8.92 16.70
C ASP A 248 34.38 -8.40 15.66
N ALA A 249 34.14 -7.17 15.18
CA ALA A 249 35.07 -6.47 14.29
C ALA A 249 35.02 -4.96 14.59
N GLN A 250 36.18 -4.32 14.57
CA GLN A 250 36.34 -2.89 14.92
C GLN A 250 37.29 -2.21 13.95
N ALA A 251 36.94 -1.01 13.52
CA ALA A 251 37.89 -0.17 12.83
C ALA A 251 38.96 0.35 13.83
N SER A 252 40.21 0.26 13.42
CA SER A 252 41.37 0.66 14.22
C SER A 252 42.42 1.28 13.32
N PHE A 253 43.50 1.73 13.90
CA PHE A 253 44.67 2.20 13.16
C PHE A 253 45.85 1.27 13.45
N ASN A 254 46.54 0.85 12.40
CA ASN A 254 47.76 0.08 12.56
C ASN A 254 48.81 0.91 13.33
N PRO A 255 49.35 0.41 14.45
CA PRO A 255 50.28 1.20 15.30
C PRO A 255 51.57 1.60 14.59
N ASP A 256 52.02 0.79 13.62
CA ASP A 256 53.29 1.01 12.94
C ASP A 256 53.19 1.91 11.70
N SER A 257 52.09 1.75 10.90
CA SER A 257 51.90 2.51 9.66
C SER A 257 50.94 3.70 9.81
N GLY A 258 50.08 3.71 10.85
CA GLY A 258 49.05 4.74 11.05
C GLY A 258 47.87 4.59 10.05
N GLU A 259 47.85 3.54 9.25
CA GLU A 259 46.76 3.29 8.27
C GLU A 259 45.50 2.70 8.93
N PRO A 260 44.31 3.05 8.45
CA PRO A 260 43.07 2.44 8.92
C PRO A 260 43.03 0.92 8.58
N VAL A 261 42.69 0.12 9.59
CA VAL A 261 42.59 -1.34 9.49
C VAL A 261 41.31 -1.82 10.21
N VAL A 262 40.90 -3.04 9.91
CA VAL A 262 39.80 -3.68 10.63
C VAL A 262 40.36 -4.83 11.45
N THR A 263 40.25 -4.73 12.75
CA THR A 263 40.59 -5.80 13.68
C THR A 263 39.36 -6.69 13.89
N PHE A 264 39.52 -8.00 13.83
CA PHE A 264 38.43 -8.94 14.08
C PHE A 264 38.77 -9.93 15.19
N LYS A 265 37.72 -10.45 15.84
CA LYS A 265 37.78 -11.52 16.83
C LYS A 265 36.84 -12.64 16.44
N LEU A 266 37.37 -13.86 16.50
CA LEU A 266 36.62 -15.07 16.23
C LEU A 266 35.91 -15.59 17.50
N ASP A 267 34.89 -16.42 17.28
CA ASP A 267 34.30 -17.22 18.34
C ASP A 267 35.25 -18.37 18.79
N ASN A 268 34.85 -19.11 19.80
CA ASN A 268 35.68 -20.13 20.37
C ASN A 268 36.00 -21.29 19.41
N GLU A 269 35.12 -21.62 18.47
CA GLU A 269 35.34 -22.66 17.46
C GLU A 269 36.22 -22.12 16.36
N GLY A 270 35.92 -20.95 15.84
CA GLY A 270 36.75 -20.25 14.87
C GLY A 270 38.18 -20.03 15.37
N ALA A 271 38.37 -19.64 16.63
CA ALA A 271 39.70 -19.46 17.21
C ALA A 271 40.49 -20.76 17.23
N LYS A 272 39.88 -21.91 17.59
CA LYS A 272 40.54 -23.22 17.53
C LYS A 272 40.87 -23.62 16.10
N LEU A 273 39.95 -23.44 15.19
CA LEU A 273 40.15 -23.74 13.77
C LEU A 273 41.24 -22.86 13.18
N PHE A 274 41.21 -21.56 13.45
CA PHE A 274 42.19 -20.60 12.99
C PHE A 274 43.58 -20.85 13.56
N GLY A 275 43.68 -21.20 14.85
CA GLY A 275 44.91 -21.58 15.48
C GLY A 275 45.53 -22.81 14.82
N LYS A 276 44.71 -23.85 14.58
CA LYS A 276 45.20 -25.05 13.91
C LYS A 276 45.64 -24.78 12.46
N MET A 277 44.79 -24.09 11.67
CA MET A 277 45.12 -23.84 10.27
C MET A 277 46.32 -22.92 10.08
N THR A 278 46.54 -21.94 11.00
CA THR A 278 47.70 -21.07 10.94
C THR A 278 48.97 -21.78 11.40
N ARG A 279 48.91 -22.67 12.39
CA ARG A 279 50.02 -23.56 12.80
C ARG A 279 50.51 -24.46 11.67
N ASP A 280 49.58 -25.10 10.98
CA ASP A 280 49.87 -26.09 9.95
C ASP A 280 50.35 -25.45 8.62
N ASN A 281 50.22 -24.13 8.46
CA ASN A 281 50.49 -23.40 7.22
C ASN A 281 51.33 -22.11 7.43
N ILE A 282 52.31 -22.17 8.32
CA ILE A 282 53.25 -21.04 8.52
C ILE A 282 54.05 -20.81 7.23
N GLY A 283 54.14 -19.57 6.79
CA GLY A 283 54.83 -19.19 5.56
C GLY A 283 53.96 -19.13 4.30
N ARG A 284 52.67 -19.56 4.39
CA ARG A 284 51.73 -19.47 3.27
C ARG A 284 50.91 -18.17 3.35
N PRO A 285 50.59 -17.57 2.19
CA PRO A 285 49.61 -16.48 2.14
C PRO A 285 48.19 -17.01 2.37
N LEU A 286 47.44 -16.32 3.25
CA LEU A 286 46.04 -16.57 3.51
C LEU A 286 45.22 -15.40 2.97
N ALA A 287 44.52 -15.59 1.87
CA ALA A 287 43.69 -14.57 1.28
C ALA A 287 42.38 -14.42 2.04
N ILE A 288 42.00 -13.18 2.32
CA ILE A 288 40.71 -12.79 2.87
C ILE A 288 39.87 -12.29 1.70
N VAL A 289 38.82 -13.02 1.40
CA VAL A 289 37.89 -12.75 0.30
C VAL A 289 36.60 -12.23 0.88
N LEU A 290 36.07 -11.16 0.29
CA LEU A 290 34.77 -10.57 0.62
C LEU A 290 34.00 -10.36 -0.68
N ASP A 291 32.84 -10.98 -0.81
CA ASP A 291 31.98 -10.88 -1.99
C ASP A 291 32.76 -11.08 -3.32
N ASP A 292 33.49 -12.21 -3.40
CA ASP A 292 34.32 -12.65 -4.53
C ASP A 292 35.49 -11.70 -4.92
N LYS A 293 35.90 -10.82 -4.00
CA LYS A 293 37.08 -9.95 -4.18
C LYS A 293 38.08 -10.18 -3.07
N VAL A 294 39.35 -10.27 -3.43
CA VAL A 294 40.43 -10.39 -2.44
C VAL A 294 40.71 -9.02 -1.82
N ILE A 295 40.50 -8.92 -0.52
CA ILE A 295 40.77 -7.71 0.25
C ILE A 295 42.26 -7.61 0.58
N THR A 296 42.80 -8.72 1.10
CA THR A 296 44.23 -8.83 1.48
C THR A 296 44.65 -10.29 1.49
N ALA A 297 45.94 -10.56 1.33
CA ALA A 297 46.52 -11.92 1.38
C ALA A 297 47.79 -11.90 2.20
N PRO A 298 47.72 -11.71 3.53
CA PRO A 298 48.88 -11.69 4.41
C PRO A 298 49.53 -13.06 4.52
N VAL A 299 50.87 -13.09 4.64
CA VAL A 299 51.60 -14.31 4.92
C VAL A 299 51.54 -14.63 6.42
N ILE A 300 51.15 -15.88 6.74
CA ILE A 300 51.11 -16.36 8.12
C ILE A 300 52.51 -16.47 8.66
N ARG A 301 52.86 -15.69 9.67
CA ARG A 301 54.19 -15.63 10.29
C ARG A 301 54.34 -16.56 11.49
N SER A 302 53.25 -16.79 12.21
CA SER A 302 53.21 -17.63 13.42
C SER A 302 51.80 -18.16 13.65
N GLU A 303 51.67 -19.15 14.51
CA GLU A 303 50.38 -19.61 15.03
C GLU A 303 49.62 -18.49 15.69
N ILE A 304 48.30 -18.39 15.42
CA ILE A 304 47.39 -17.37 15.99
C ILE A 304 46.29 -18.05 16.82
N PRO A 305 46.60 -18.51 18.04
CA PRO A 305 45.65 -19.28 18.85
C PRO A 305 44.56 -18.43 19.50
N ALA A 306 44.78 -17.12 19.61
CA ALA A 306 43.82 -16.20 20.22
C ALA A 306 42.60 -15.89 19.32
N GLY A 307 42.61 -16.29 18.09
CA GLY A 307 41.50 -16.08 17.17
C GLY A 307 41.24 -14.61 16.84
N SER A 308 42.31 -13.78 16.86
CA SER A 308 42.19 -12.38 16.46
C SER A 308 43.12 -12.07 15.30
N GLY A 309 42.68 -11.23 14.39
CA GLY A 309 43.49 -10.84 13.23
C GLY A 309 43.21 -9.39 12.83
N GLU A 310 43.99 -8.92 11.87
CA GLU A 310 43.88 -7.60 11.29
C GLU A 310 43.72 -7.71 9.79
N ILE A 311 42.73 -7.00 9.25
CA ILE A 311 42.50 -6.87 7.82
C ILE A 311 43.06 -5.50 7.42
N SER A 312 44.13 -5.50 6.67
CA SER A 312 44.73 -4.31 6.06
C SER A 312 44.39 -4.27 4.58
N GLY A 313 44.23 -3.11 3.97
CA GLY A 313 43.85 -3.02 2.59
C GLY A 313 43.73 -1.62 2.03
N SER A 314 44.58 -0.68 2.50
CA SER A 314 44.51 0.74 2.08
C SER A 314 43.13 1.34 2.18
N PHE A 315 42.44 1.11 3.30
CA PHE A 315 41.13 1.66 3.59
C PHE A 315 41.18 3.15 3.92
N SER A 316 40.12 3.86 3.54
CA SER A 316 39.76 5.11 4.23
C SER A 316 39.19 4.79 5.62
N THR A 317 39.16 5.77 6.51
CA THR A 317 38.56 5.60 7.86
C THR A 317 37.10 5.17 7.78
N GLN A 318 36.36 5.72 6.82
CA GLN A 318 34.96 5.40 6.60
C GLN A 318 34.78 3.97 6.08
N GLU A 319 35.56 3.56 5.10
CA GLU A 319 35.50 2.18 4.56
C GLU A 319 35.87 1.14 5.63
N ALA A 320 36.85 1.41 6.49
CA ALA A 320 37.21 0.53 7.60
C ALA A 320 36.03 0.40 8.60
N ALA A 321 35.36 1.52 8.88
CA ALA A 321 34.17 1.53 9.76
C ALA A 321 32.99 0.75 9.16
N GLU A 322 32.69 0.97 7.88
CA GLU A 322 31.64 0.23 7.14
C GLU A 322 31.93 -1.28 7.10
N LEU A 323 33.17 -1.65 6.79
CA LEU A 323 33.59 -3.06 6.76
C LEU A 323 33.47 -3.70 8.16
N ALA A 324 33.91 -3.02 9.19
CA ALA A 324 33.81 -3.50 10.57
C ALA A 324 32.33 -3.72 10.97
N LEU A 325 31.44 -2.80 10.58
CA LEU A 325 30.01 -2.90 10.83
C LEU A 325 29.41 -4.11 10.10
N LEU A 326 29.72 -4.28 8.80
CA LEU A 326 29.24 -5.41 7.99
C LEU A 326 29.68 -6.76 8.59
N LEU A 327 30.93 -6.86 9.02
CA LEU A 327 31.48 -8.09 9.63
C LEU A 327 30.83 -8.40 10.99
N ARG A 328 30.53 -7.40 11.81
CA ARG A 328 29.81 -7.57 13.09
C ARG A 328 28.36 -8.00 12.90
N ALA A 329 27.66 -7.35 11.97
CA ALA A 329 26.27 -7.67 11.69
C ALA A 329 26.10 -9.03 11.05
N GLY A 330 27.11 -9.51 10.31
CA GLY A 330 27.11 -10.79 9.61
C GLY A 330 26.74 -10.69 8.15
N ALA A 331 27.01 -11.80 7.44
CA ALA A 331 26.72 -11.94 6.02
C ALA A 331 25.21 -12.18 5.78
N LEU A 332 24.70 -11.60 4.70
CA LEU A 332 23.39 -11.95 4.19
C LEU A 332 23.43 -13.35 3.56
N PRO A 333 22.50 -14.23 3.88
CA PRO A 333 22.42 -15.55 3.29
C PRO A 333 22.08 -15.52 1.78
N VAL A 334 21.46 -14.44 1.33
CA VAL A 334 21.08 -14.20 -0.06
C VAL A 334 21.22 -12.71 -0.36
N PRO A 335 21.62 -12.33 -1.59
CA PRO A 335 21.60 -10.92 -1.99
C PRO A 335 20.20 -10.33 -1.87
N LEU A 336 20.10 -9.09 -1.41
CA LEU A 336 18.84 -8.34 -1.34
C LEU A 336 18.84 -7.30 -2.45
N LEU A 337 17.78 -7.35 -3.27
CA LEU A 337 17.56 -6.42 -4.37
C LEU A 337 16.58 -5.34 -3.91
N VAL A 338 16.88 -4.08 -4.18
CA VAL A 338 15.96 -2.97 -3.90
C VAL A 338 14.91 -2.93 -4.98
N MET A 339 13.68 -3.29 -4.63
CA MET A 339 12.54 -3.35 -5.55
C MET A 339 11.76 -2.05 -5.57
N GLU A 340 11.70 -1.36 -4.43
CA GLU A 340 11.01 -0.09 -4.26
C GLU A 340 11.80 0.77 -3.28
N GLU A 341 11.98 2.04 -3.62
CA GLU A 341 12.55 3.06 -2.76
C GLU A 341 11.66 4.31 -2.82
N ARG A 342 11.24 4.76 -1.66
CA ARG A 342 10.56 6.05 -1.52
C ARG A 342 11.26 6.84 -0.42
N SER A 343 11.69 8.04 -0.73
CA SER A 343 12.22 8.96 0.26
C SER A 343 11.52 10.31 0.20
N VAL A 344 11.21 10.84 1.36
CA VAL A 344 10.52 12.11 1.53
C VAL A 344 11.29 12.92 2.57
N GLY A 345 11.69 14.12 2.18
CA GLY A 345 12.34 15.05 3.10
C GLY A 345 11.39 15.49 4.22
N PRO A 346 11.91 15.78 5.44
CA PRO A 346 11.08 16.14 6.58
C PRO A 346 10.31 17.46 6.36
N ASP A 347 10.83 18.36 5.55
CA ASP A 347 10.17 19.64 5.23
C ASP A 347 8.89 19.39 4.41
N LEU A 348 8.95 18.51 3.40
CA LEU A 348 7.75 18.13 2.62
C LEU A 348 6.69 17.44 3.49
N GLY A 349 7.11 16.62 4.44
CA GLY A 349 6.19 15.98 5.38
C GLY A 349 5.47 16.98 6.26
N SER A 350 6.21 17.97 6.83
CA SER A 350 5.63 19.02 7.66
C SER A 350 4.68 19.92 6.88
N ASP A 351 5.01 20.26 5.63
CA ASP A 351 4.17 21.05 4.75
C ASP A 351 2.89 20.29 4.37
N ALA A 352 3.00 19.00 4.10
CA ALA A 352 1.86 18.14 3.82
C ALA A 352 0.89 18.05 5.01
N ILE A 353 1.41 17.96 6.25
CA ILE A 353 0.60 18.02 7.47
C ILE A 353 -0.08 19.37 7.59
N ALA A 354 0.65 20.48 7.43
CA ALA A 354 0.11 21.83 7.54
C ALA A 354 -0.98 22.10 6.49
N MET A 355 -0.77 21.69 5.24
CA MET A 355 -1.75 21.76 4.16
C MET A 355 -2.97 20.87 4.43
N GLY A 356 -2.76 19.62 4.86
CA GLY A 356 -3.84 18.68 5.17
C GLY A 356 -4.70 19.17 6.33
N LEU A 357 -4.07 19.68 7.39
CA LEU A 357 -4.77 20.23 8.55
C LEU A 357 -5.55 21.50 8.21
N THR A 358 -4.94 22.45 7.51
CA THR A 358 -5.59 23.71 7.10
C THR A 358 -6.76 23.47 6.15
N THR A 359 -6.59 22.67 5.13
CA THR A 359 -7.64 22.33 4.16
C THR A 359 -8.76 21.53 4.81
N GLY A 360 -8.40 20.57 5.70
CA GLY A 360 -9.34 19.77 6.46
C GLY A 360 -10.18 20.61 7.44
N LEU A 361 -9.55 21.49 8.21
CA LEU A 361 -10.24 22.40 9.13
C LEU A 361 -11.15 23.38 8.38
N PHE A 362 -10.69 23.90 7.25
CA PHE A 362 -11.49 24.78 6.42
C PHE A 362 -12.70 24.04 5.82
N GLY A 363 -12.50 22.84 5.31
CA GLY A 363 -13.59 21.97 4.83
C GLY A 363 -14.59 21.63 5.95
N ALA A 364 -14.10 21.28 7.13
CA ALA A 364 -14.94 21.04 8.31
C ALA A 364 -15.76 22.26 8.70
N ALA A 365 -15.14 23.45 8.71
CA ALA A 365 -15.83 24.70 9.02
C ALA A 365 -16.95 24.99 8.00
N LEU A 366 -16.71 24.78 6.71
CA LEU A 366 -17.73 24.93 5.67
C LEU A 366 -18.91 23.96 5.87
N VAL A 367 -18.62 22.69 6.18
CA VAL A 367 -19.65 21.67 6.44
C VAL A 367 -20.46 22.03 7.70
N ILE A 368 -19.81 22.45 8.78
CA ILE A 368 -20.48 22.87 10.02
C ILE A 368 -21.40 24.08 9.74
N LEU A 369 -20.88 25.09 9.04
CA LEU A 369 -21.63 26.29 8.70
C LEU A 369 -22.85 25.97 7.82
N PHE A 370 -22.66 25.06 6.84
CA PHE A 370 -23.75 24.57 5.99
C PHE A 370 -24.84 23.86 6.82
N MET A 371 -24.43 22.91 7.68
CA MET A 371 -25.36 22.14 8.52
C MET A 371 -26.13 23.01 9.51
N MET A 372 -25.44 23.95 10.16
CA MET A 372 -26.08 24.89 11.08
C MET A 372 -27.00 25.87 10.36
N GLY A 373 -26.58 26.35 9.18
CA GLY A 373 -27.39 27.26 8.38
C GLY A 373 -28.70 26.66 7.87
N ILE A 374 -28.68 25.37 7.49
CA ILE A 374 -29.87 24.70 6.93
C ILE A 374 -30.78 24.14 8.05
N TYR A 375 -30.22 23.37 8.99
CA TYR A 375 -30.99 22.63 9.97
C TYR A 375 -31.05 23.31 11.35
N GLY A 376 -30.34 24.44 11.54
CA GLY A 376 -30.34 25.20 12.79
C GLY A 376 -29.93 24.31 13.98
N ARG A 377 -30.81 24.21 14.99
CA ARG A 377 -30.57 23.40 16.18
C ARG A 377 -30.29 21.93 15.89
N TRP A 378 -30.92 21.32 14.89
CA TRP A 378 -30.72 19.93 14.50
C TRP A 378 -29.40 19.74 13.78
N GLY A 379 -29.00 20.77 13.03
CA GLY A 379 -27.64 20.82 12.45
C GLY A 379 -26.57 20.91 13.52
N PHE A 380 -26.78 21.66 14.61
CA PHE A 380 -25.87 21.70 15.75
C PHE A 380 -25.69 20.31 16.39
N ILE A 381 -26.77 19.54 16.60
CA ILE A 381 -26.69 18.18 17.11
C ILE A 381 -25.88 17.27 16.18
N ALA A 382 -26.08 17.39 14.87
CA ALA A 382 -25.30 16.66 13.87
C ALA A 382 -23.80 17.03 13.91
N CYS A 383 -23.48 18.31 14.10
CA CYS A 383 -22.10 18.78 14.25
C CYS A 383 -21.42 18.25 15.54
N VAL A 384 -22.15 18.18 16.64
CA VAL A 384 -21.65 17.56 17.88
C VAL A 384 -21.38 16.08 17.66
N SER A 385 -22.30 15.38 16.99
CA SER A 385 -22.10 13.96 16.62
C SER A 385 -20.90 13.78 15.71
N LEU A 386 -20.68 14.70 14.77
CA LEU A 386 -19.52 14.69 13.87
C LEU A 386 -18.20 14.90 14.63
N ALA A 387 -18.16 15.84 15.58
CA ALA A 387 -16.98 16.06 16.43
C ALA A 387 -16.64 14.82 17.27
N ILE A 388 -17.66 14.16 17.84
CA ILE A 388 -17.49 12.88 18.55
C ILE A 388 -16.97 11.81 17.60
N ASN A 389 -17.50 11.75 16.37
CA ASN A 389 -17.04 10.80 15.36
C ASN A 389 -15.55 10.98 15.05
N MET A 390 -15.11 12.22 14.82
CA MET A 390 -13.68 12.48 14.57
C MET A 390 -12.81 12.06 15.74
N GLY A 391 -13.21 12.35 16.97
CA GLY A 391 -12.49 11.89 18.15
C GLY A 391 -12.42 10.36 18.26
N LEU A 392 -13.50 9.66 17.93
CA LEU A 392 -13.54 8.19 17.90
C LEU A 392 -12.65 7.61 16.80
N VAL A 393 -12.62 8.24 15.61
CA VAL A 393 -11.72 7.82 14.53
C VAL A 393 -10.26 7.87 14.99
N PHE A 394 -9.82 9.01 15.52
CA PHE A 394 -8.45 9.12 16.04
C PHE A 394 -8.18 8.16 17.20
N GLY A 395 -9.17 7.96 18.09
CA GLY A 395 -9.03 7.03 19.22
C GLY A 395 -8.86 5.58 18.77
N ILE A 396 -9.64 5.13 17.79
CA ILE A 396 -9.54 3.76 17.27
C ILE A 396 -8.26 3.58 16.44
N LEU A 397 -7.89 4.56 15.60
CA LEU A 397 -6.62 4.52 14.87
C LEU A 397 -5.43 4.43 15.82
N SER A 398 -5.45 5.16 16.93
CA SER A 398 -4.44 5.11 17.99
C SER A 398 -4.38 3.71 18.65
N LEU A 399 -5.54 3.13 18.98
CA LEU A 399 -5.60 1.77 19.56
C LEU A 399 -5.10 0.68 18.61
N LEU A 400 -5.33 0.85 17.32
CA LEU A 400 -4.87 -0.09 16.29
C LEU A 400 -3.38 0.10 15.96
N GLY A 401 -2.73 1.15 16.45
CA GLY A 401 -1.38 1.51 16.04
C GLY A 401 -1.31 1.81 14.53
N ALA A 402 -2.39 2.32 13.96
CA ALA A 402 -2.48 2.55 12.53
C ALA A 402 -1.57 3.73 12.11
N THR A 403 -0.94 3.58 10.95
CA THR A 403 -0.13 4.65 10.35
C THR A 403 -1.03 5.63 9.59
N LEU A 404 -0.95 6.91 9.95
CA LEU A 404 -1.61 7.98 9.23
C LEU A 404 -0.72 8.43 8.07
N THR A 405 -1.19 8.24 6.86
CA THR A 405 -0.52 8.63 5.62
C THR A 405 -1.19 9.85 5.00
N LEU A 406 -0.56 10.47 4.01
CA LEU A 406 -1.16 11.60 3.29
C LEU A 406 -2.51 11.23 2.63
N PRO A 407 -2.65 10.09 1.93
CA PRO A 407 -3.96 9.58 1.54
C PRO A 407 -4.89 9.31 2.73
N GLY A 408 -4.35 8.88 3.87
CA GLY A 408 -5.11 8.69 5.11
C GLY A 408 -5.77 9.99 5.61
N ILE A 409 -5.07 11.13 5.57
CA ILE A 409 -5.66 12.45 5.86
C ILE A 409 -6.79 12.75 4.88
N ALA A 410 -6.59 12.50 3.58
CA ALA A 410 -7.64 12.65 2.58
C ALA A 410 -8.86 11.76 2.89
N GLY A 411 -8.63 10.54 3.37
CA GLY A 411 -9.66 9.63 3.86
C GLY A 411 -10.44 10.17 5.06
N ILE A 412 -9.77 10.81 6.02
CA ILE A 412 -10.43 11.47 7.16
C ILE A 412 -11.33 12.60 6.67
N ILE A 413 -10.85 13.44 5.76
CA ILE A 413 -11.62 14.57 5.19
C ILE A 413 -12.84 14.04 4.42
N LEU A 414 -12.67 12.99 3.63
CA LEU A 414 -13.76 12.31 2.94
C LEU A 414 -14.78 11.75 3.93
N THR A 415 -14.32 11.10 4.98
CA THR A 415 -15.17 10.51 6.04
C THR A 415 -15.97 11.60 6.75
N LEU A 416 -15.40 12.78 6.95
CA LEU A 416 -16.12 13.93 7.51
C LEU A 416 -17.34 14.31 6.64
N GLY A 417 -17.16 14.36 5.31
CA GLY A 417 -18.27 14.58 4.38
C GLY A 417 -19.32 13.47 4.41
N MET A 418 -18.87 12.20 4.44
CA MET A 418 -19.77 11.04 4.46
C MET A 418 -20.50 10.85 5.80
N ALA A 419 -19.87 11.19 6.93
CA ALA A 419 -20.50 11.08 8.25
C ALA A 419 -21.69 12.02 8.42
N VAL A 420 -21.68 13.14 7.73
CA VAL A 420 -22.80 14.09 7.70
C VAL A 420 -23.97 13.58 6.88
N ASP A 421 -23.74 12.77 5.83
CA ASP A 421 -24.80 12.21 4.98
C ASP A 421 -25.85 11.43 5.78
N ALA A 422 -25.41 10.55 6.70
CA ALA A 422 -26.33 9.82 7.58
C ALA A 422 -27.21 10.77 8.41
N ASN A 423 -26.65 11.86 8.91
CA ASN A 423 -27.39 12.87 9.69
C ASN A 423 -28.37 13.68 8.81
N ILE A 424 -27.99 13.98 7.57
CA ILE A 424 -28.89 14.62 6.59
C ILE A 424 -30.09 13.72 6.31
N LEU A 425 -29.83 12.42 6.05
CA LEU A 425 -30.91 11.45 5.82
C LEU A 425 -31.87 11.38 7.01
N ILE A 426 -31.33 11.28 8.22
CA ILE A 426 -32.14 11.23 9.44
C ILE A 426 -33.00 12.48 9.56
N ASN A 427 -32.40 13.67 9.41
CA ASN A 427 -33.11 14.93 9.51
C ASN A 427 -34.20 15.05 8.46
N GLU A 428 -33.96 14.71 7.20
CA GLU A 428 -34.96 14.75 6.13
C GLU A 428 -36.08 13.74 6.35
N ARG A 429 -35.78 12.53 6.84
CA ARG A 429 -36.83 11.54 7.19
C ARG A 429 -37.69 11.98 8.37
N ILE A 430 -37.10 12.55 9.42
CA ILE A 430 -37.83 13.09 10.56
C ILE A 430 -38.72 14.25 10.10
N ARG A 431 -38.20 15.10 9.21
CA ARG A 431 -38.92 16.26 8.63
C ARG A 431 -40.12 15.82 7.79
N GLU A 432 -39.95 14.76 6.99
CA GLU A 432 -41.05 14.15 6.22
C GLU A 432 -42.16 13.64 7.17
N GLU A 433 -41.78 12.91 8.22
CA GLU A 433 -42.75 12.37 9.18
C GLU A 433 -43.45 13.48 10.00
N SER A 434 -42.75 14.57 10.31
CA SER A 434 -43.31 15.73 10.97
C SER A 434 -44.32 16.47 10.09
N ARG A 435 -44.03 16.64 8.80
CA ARG A 435 -44.96 17.22 7.80
C ARG A 435 -46.24 16.40 7.64
N ASN A 436 -46.14 15.08 7.88
CA ASN A 436 -47.31 14.17 7.90
C ASN A 436 -48.19 14.33 9.18
N GLY A 437 -47.92 15.35 10.01
CA GLY A 437 -48.71 15.65 11.20
C GLY A 437 -48.40 14.79 12.43
N LYS A 438 -47.28 14.05 12.45
CA LYS A 438 -46.94 13.25 13.60
C LYS A 438 -46.30 14.06 14.72
N SER A 439 -46.54 13.62 15.97
CA SER A 439 -45.90 14.24 17.13
C SER A 439 -44.38 14.07 17.11
N ALA A 440 -43.64 14.94 17.77
CA ALA A 440 -42.16 14.92 17.80
C ALA A 440 -41.59 13.57 18.12
N TRP A 441 -42.12 12.87 19.10
CA TRP A 441 -41.68 11.52 19.48
C TRP A 441 -41.89 10.51 18.35
N LYS A 442 -43.08 10.49 17.74
CA LYS A 442 -43.39 9.55 16.65
C LYS A 442 -42.60 9.89 15.40
N ALA A 443 -42.49 11.16 15.04
CA ALA A 443 -41.72 11.59 13.88
C ALA A 443 -40.24 11.22 13.99
N LEU A 444 -39.64 11.42 15.16
CA LEU A 444 -38.26 11.05 15.42
C LEU A 444 -38.04 9.55 15.30
N HIS A 445 -38.82 8.73 16.03
CA HIS A 445 -38.60 7.28 16.00
C HIS A 445 -38.83 6.67 14.61
N GLN A 446 -39.90 7.04 13.93
CA GLN A 446 -40.19 6.56 12.60
C GLN A 446 -39.18 7.07 11.54
N GLY A 447 -38.69 8.31 11.71
CA GLY A 447 -37.64 8.85 10.85
C GLY A 447 -36.33 8.06 11.00
N PHE A 448 -35.93 7.75 12.25
CA PHE A 448 -34.77 6.89 12.50
C PHE A 448 -34.94 5.46 11.97
N ASP A 449 -36.09 4.84 12.22
CA ASP A 449 -36.33 3.46 11.80
C ASP A 449 -36.33 3.34 10.25
N LYS A 450 -36.86 4.34 9.53
CA LYS A 450 -36.79 4.40 8.08
C LYS A 450 -35.37 4.71 7.55
N ALA A 451 -34.62 5.58 8.25
CA ALA A 451 -33.27 5.92 7.86
C ALA A 451 -32.29 4.78 8.12
N TYR A 452 -32.51 3.98 9.17
CA TYR A 452 -31.58 2.92 9.63
C TYR A 452 -31.17 1.94 8.52
N THR A 453 -32.14 1.36 7.80
CA THR A 453 -31.87 0.37 6.77
C THR A 453 -31.08 0.97 5.60
N THR A 454 -31.42 2.18 5.21
CA THR A 454 -30.74 2.88 4.11
C THR A 454 -29.29 3.25 4.50
N ILE A 455 -29.07 3.71 5.74
CA ILE A 455 -27.74 4.01 6.27
C ILE A 455 -26.87 2.74 6.31
N LEU A 456 -27.45 1.63 6.79
CA LEU A 456 -26.74 0.36 6.86
C LEU A 456 -26.34 -0.14 5.46
N ASP A 457 -27.30 -0.14 4.51
CA ASP A 457 -27.07 -0.62 3.14
C ASP A 457 -25.98 0.22 2.44
N SER A 458 -26.04 1.54 2.57
CA SER A 458 -25.08 2.44 1.90
C SER A 458 -23.67 2.32 2.49
N ASN A 459 -23.53 2.22 3.80
CA ASN A 459 -22.23 2.08 4.43
C ASN A 459 -21.62 0.69 4.20
N LEU A 460 -22.46 -0.36 4.16
CA LEU A 460 -21.98 -1.71 3.88
C LEU A 460 -21.43 -1.85 2.46
N THR A 461 -22.05 -1.19 1.48
CA THR A 461 -21.53 -1.15 0.10
C THR A 461 -20.17 -0.47 0.02
N THR A 462 -20.01 0.65 0.72
CA THR A 462 -18.72 1.35 0.79
C THR A 462 -17.67 0.52 1.54
N LEU A 463 -18.07 -0.19 2.61
CA LEU A 463 -17.16 -1.05 3.38
C LEU A 463 -16.64 -2.22 2.54
N ILE A 464 -17.45 -2.78 1.61
CA ILE A 464 -16.98 -3.80 0.65
C ILE A 464 -15.84 -3.24 -0.21
N ALA A 465 -16.03 -2.06 -0.80
CA ALA A 465 -14.99 -1.43 -1.63
C ALA A 465 -13.72 -1.13 -0.83
N VAL A 466 -13.86 -0.61 0.39
CA VAL A 466 -12.74 -0.29 1.28
C VAL A 466 -12.00 -1.56 1.77
N SER A 467 -12.72 -2.66 2.01
CA SER A 467 -12.10 -3.94 2.39
C SER A 467 -11.23 -4.49 1.26
N LEU A 468 -11.68 -4.37 0.02
CA LEU A 468 -10.88 -4.77 -1.15
C LEU A 468 -9.65 -3.86 -1.32
N LEU A 469 -9.84 -2.55 -1.08
CA LEU A 469 -8.72 -1.61 -1.09
C LEU A 469 -7.67 -1.94 -0.03
N PHE A 470 -8.08 -2.42 1.13
CA PHE A 470 -7.17 -2.89 2.18
C PHE A 470 -6.43 -4.18 1.76
N MET A 471 -7.13 -5.11 1.10
CA MET A 471 -6.54 -6.40 0.67
C MET A 471 -5.53 -6.23 -0.47
N PHE A 472 -5.79 -5.38 -1.43
CA PHE A 472 -4.99 -5.20 -2.65
C PHE A 472 -4.15 -3.92 -2.64
N GLY A 473 -4.36 -3.03 -1.69
CA GLY A 473 -3.56 -1.82 -1.52
C GLY A 473 -2.21 -2.10 -0.87
N SER A 474 -1.24 -1.27 -1.12
CA SER A 474 0.07 -1.30 -0.48
C SER A 474 0.33 0.00 0.30
N GLY A 475 1.14 -0.07 1.35
CA GLY A 475 1.64 1.06 2.11
C GLY A 475 0.63 2.20 2.36
N PRO A 476 0.80 3.37 1.73
CA PRO A 476 -0.06 4.53 1.96
C PRO A 476 -1.55 4.29 1.66
N VAL A 477 -1.86 3.40 0.68
CA VAL A 477 -3.24 3.08 0.29
C VAL A 477 -3.94 2.20 1.32
N GLN A 478 -3.21 1.30 1.99
CA GLN A 478 -3.75 0.55 3.12
C GLN A 478 -4.11 1.47 4.29
N GLY A 479 -3.25 2.45 4.61
CA GLY A 479 -3.54 3.47 5.62
C GLY A 479 -4.83 4.25 5.31
N PHE A 480 -5.04 4.62 4.06
CA PHE A 480 -6.28 5.22 3.58
C PHE A 480 -7.51 4.31 3.79
N ALA A 481 -7.39 3.02 3.42
CA ALA A 481 -8.47 2.05 3.59
C ALA A 481 -8.85 1.88 5.07
N VAL A 482 -7.87 1.79 5.96
CA VAL A 482 -8.10 1.69 7.41
C VAL A 482 -8.80 2.94 7.93
N THR A 483 -8.37 4.14 7.54
CA THR A 483 -8.98 5.40 8.00
C THR A 483 -10.43 5.52 7.56
N ILE A 484 -10.76 5.20 6.32
CA ILE A 484 -12.16 5.22 5.84
C ILE A 484 -12.97 4.11 6.51
N GLY A 485 -12.44 2.90 6.61
CA GLY A 485 -13.14 1.78 7.24
C GLY A 485 -13.53 2.07 8.70
N VAL A 486 -12.57 2.57 9.48
CA VAL A 486 -12.83 3.02 10.86
C VAL A 486 -13.82 4.17 10.86
N GLY A 487 -13.65 5.15 9.97
CA GLY A 487 -14.52 6.31 9.86
C GLY A 487 -15.97 5.93 9.53
N LEU A 488 -16.20 4.97 8.64
CA LEU A 488 -17.53 4.45 8.32
C LEU A 488 -18.17 3.76 9.53
N LEU A 489 -17.45 2.89 10.22
CA LEU A 489 -17.97 2.17 11.39
C LEU A 489 -18.33 3.15 12.52
N THR A 490 -17.46 4.11 12.80
CA THR A 490 -17.71 5.13 13.84
C THR A 490 -18.83 6.09 13.45
N SER A 491 -18.94 6.47 12.16
CA SER A 491 -20.02 7.33 11.68
C SER A 491 -21.38 6.65 11.78
N MET A 492 -21.47 5.35 11.50
CA MET A 492 -22.69 4.58 11.73
C MET A 492 -23.10 4.58 13.20
N PHE A 493 -22.15 4.34 14.10
CA PHE A 493 -22.41 4.38 15.53
C PHE A 493 -22.87 5.76 15.99
N THR A 494 -22.17 6.83 15.58
CA THR A 494 -22.50 8.19 16.03
C THR A 494 -23.81 8.68 15.44
N ALA A 495 -24.10 8.40 14.17
CA ALA A 495 -25.36 8.78 13.54
C ALA A 495 -26.56 8.02 14.13
N ILE A 496 -26.46 6.71 14.29
CA ILE A 496 -27.59 5.87 14.71
C ILE A 496 -27.81 5.92 16.23
N ALA A 497 -26.71 5.86 17.01
CA ALA A 497 -26.82 5.77 18.46
C ALA A 497 -26.71 7.13 19.16
N VAL A 498 -25.65 7.89 18.87
CA VAL A 498 -25.35 9.15 19.56
C VAL A 498 -26.31 10.26 19.15
N THR A 499 -26.50 10.47 17.83
CA THR A 499 -27.45 11.47 17.33
C THR A 499 -28.85 11.19 17.80
N ARG A 500 -29.31 9.93 17.78
CA ARG A 500 -30.61 9.54 18.30
C ARG A 500 -30.76 9.91 19.76
N LEU A 501 -29.79 9.58 20.59
CA LEU A 501 -29.79 9.92 22.03
C LEU A 501 -29.87 11.43 22.26
N LEU A 502 -29.06 12.21 21.56
CA LEU A 502 -29.04 13.68 21.67
C LEU A 502 -30.36 14.29 21.22
N MET A 503 -30.94 13.78 20.14
CA MET A 503 -32.26 14.24 19.65
C MET A 503 -33.39 13.86 20.61
N GLU A 504 -33.43 12.63 21.12
CA GLU A 504 -34.40 12.20 22.14
C GLU A 504 -34.31 13.06 23.41
N TRP A 505 -33.10 13.40 23.84
CA TRP A 505 -32.86 14.28 24.98
C TRP A 505 -33.33 15.73 24.67
N SER A 506 -33.12 16.21 23.46
CA SER A 506 -33.49 17.55 23.00
C SER A 506 -34.99 17.78 22.93
N ILE A 507 -35.82 16.75 22.69
CA ILE A 507 -37.28 16.82 22.60
C ILE A 507 -37.97 16.50 23.94
N LYS A 508 -37.19 16.15 24.98
CA LYS A 508 -37.75 15.86 26.30
C LYS A 508 -38.59 17.03 26.82
N GLY A 509 -39.84 16.74 27.19
CA GLY A 509 -40.84 17.77 27.64
C GLY A 509 -41.63 18.41 26.49
N ARG A 510 -41.31 18.12 25.21
CA ARG A 510 -42.03 18.59 24.02
C ARG A 510 -42.55 17.46 23.14
N GLU A 511 -42.61 16.27 23.63
CA GLU A 511 -42.85 14.99 22.92
C GLU A 511 -44.18 14.99 22.11
N LYS A 512 -45.20 15.71 22.59
CA LYS A 512 -46.54 15.78 21.95
C LYS A 512 -46.70 16.90 20.94
N LYS A 513 -45.75 17.85 20.87
CA LYS A 513 -45.82 18.99 19.93
C LYS A 513 -45.30 18.56 18.56
N PRO A 514 -45.72 19.19 17.46
CA PRO A 514 -45.10 18.98 16.16
C PRO A 514 -43.62 19.40 16.21
N LEU A 515 -42.79 18.69 15.45
CA LEU A 515 -41.37 19.01 15.37
C LEU A 515 -41.11 19.89 14.15
N GLU A 516 -40.55 21.05 14.37
CA GLU A 516 -40.17 21.96 13.29
C GLU A 516 -38.68 21.78 13.01
N ILE A 517 -38.35 21.30 11.79
CA ILE A 517 -36.99 21.21 11.28
C ILE A 517 -36.88 22.17 10.10
N ASN A 518 -35.97 23.13 10.20
CA ASN A 518 -35.71 24.08 9.13
C ASN A 518 -35.17 23.32 7.89
N GLY A 519 -35.23 23.95 6.75
CA GLY A 519 -34.70 23.47 5.50
C GLY A 519 -34.57 24.61 4.51
N PHE A 520 -34.07 24.28 3.33
CA PHE A 520 -33.87 25.28 2.29
C PHE A 520 -35.14 25.47 1.45
N ALA A 521 -35.81 26.59 1.64
CA ALA A 521 -37.15 26.89 1.06
C ALA A 521 -37.24 26.70 -0.45
N LEU A 522 -36.16 26.96 -1.22
CA LEU A 522 -36.12 26.78 -2.68
C LEU A 522 -36.19 25.30 -3.05
N LEU A 523 -35.37 24.46 -2.44
CA LEU A 523 -35.34 23.00 -2.69
C LEU A 523 -36.63 22.35 -2.18
N ASP A 524 -37.18 22.81 -1.09
CA ASP A 524 -38.49 22.34 -0.59
C ASP A 524 -39.63 22.62 -1.58
N LYS A 525 -39.61 23.79 -2.20
CA LYS A 525 -40.57 24.14 -3.24
C LYS A 525 -40.38 23.33 -4.51
N LEU A 526 -39.14 22.97 -4.84
CA LEU A 526 -38.79 22.09 -5.96
C LEU A 526 -39.16 20.62 -5.67
N SER A 527 -38.87 20.12 -4.48
CA SER A 527 -39.17 18.73 -4.09
C SER A 527 -40.67 18.48 -3.87
N SER A 528 -41.45 19.52 -3.52
CA SER A 528 -42.89 19.41 -3.38
C SER A 528 -43.63 19.38 -4.73
N ARG A 529 -42.98 19.86 -5.80
CA ARG A 529 -43.48 19.73 -7.17
C ARG A 529 -42.93 18.44 -7.73
N SER A 530 -43.79 17.54 -8.23
CA SER A 530 -43.38 16.36 -8.98
C SER A 530 -42.79 16.81 -10.32
N LEU A 531 -41.46 17.00 -10.33
CA LEU A 531 -40.73 17.37 -11.54
C LEU A 531 -40.64 16.15 -12.48
N ASP A 532 -40.83 16.40 -13.76
CA ASP A 532 -40.79 15.31 -14.76
C ASP A 532 -39.34 15.05 -15.25
N PHE A 533 -38.53 14.44 -14.40
CA PHE A 533 -37.15 14.10 -14.72
C PHE A 533 -37.03 13.08 -15.85
N LEU A 534 -37.97 12.14 -15.93
CA LEU A 534 -37.94 11.08 -16.94
C LEU A 534 -38.39 11.58 -18.33
N ARG A 535 -38.91 12.79 -18.47
CA ARG A 535 -39.19 13.38 -19.78
C ARG A 535 -37.91 13.54 -20.61
N GLY A 536 -36.82 13.92 -19.95
CA GLY A 536 -35.48 14.06 -20.54
C GLY A 536 -34.65 12.77 -20.62
N ARG A 537 -35.24 11.58 -20.36
CA ARG A 537 -34.49 10.31 -20.26
C ARG A 537 -33.58 9.97 -21.43
N PHE A 538 -34.03 10.24 -22.64
CA PHE A 538 -33.21 10.01 -23.84
C PHE A 538 -32.05 10.98 -23.94
N VAL A 539 -32.25 12.25 -23.59
CA VAL A 539 -31.20 13.27 -23.58
C VAL A 539 -30.13 12.91 -22.53
N GLY A 540 -30.54 12.53 -21.33
CA GLY A 540 -29.62 12.10 -20.26
C GLY A 540 -28.82 10.86 -20.67
N LEU A 541 -29.47 9.83 -21.21
CA LEU A 541 -28.78 8.61 -21.64
C LEU A 541 -27.85 8.84 -22.84
N THR A 542 -28.27 9.63 -23.84
CA THR A 542 -27.43 9.93 -24.99
C THR A 542 -26.23 10.81 -24.60
N ALA A 543 -26.44 11.82 -23.77
CA ALA A 543 -25.36 12.64 -23.23
C ALA A 543 -24.34 11.79 -22.43
N SER A 544 -24.85 10.90 -21.57
CA SER A 544 -23.99 9.97 -20.83
C SER A 544 -23.22 9.01 -21.76
N ALA A 545 -23.87 8.46 -22.77
CA ALA A 545 -23.22 7.58 -23.74
C ALA A 545 -22.14 8.32 -24.54
N LEU A 546 -22.43 9.54 -24.99
CA LEU A 546 -21.44 10.39 -25.69
C LEU A 546 -20.27 10.76 -24.80
N LEU A 547 -20.52 11.15 -23.54
CA LEU A 547 -19.44 11.45 -22.57
C LEU A 547 -18.60 10.21 -22.26
N SER A 548 -19.24 9.03 -22.12
CA SER A 548 -18.50 7.78 -21.88
C SER A 548 -17.68 7.37 -23.11
N LEU A 549 -18.24 7.56 -24.32
CA LEU A 549 -17.49 7.33 -25.56
C LEU A 549 -16.31 8.29 -25.69
N ALA A 550 -16.52 9.58 -25.39
CA ALA A 550 -15.44 10.56 -25.36
C ALA A 550 -14.36 10.19 -24.34
N ALA A 551 -14.75 9.74 -23.14
CA ALA A 551 -13.84 9.24 -22.13
C ALA A 551 -13.00 8.03 -22.62
N ILE A 552 -13.63 7.09 -23.34
CA ILE A 552 -12.93 5.95 -23.96
C ILE A 552 -11.94 6.44 -25.02
N VAL A 553 -12.33 7.40 -25.86
CA VAL A 553 -11.42 7.99 -26.87
C VAL A 553 -10.24 8.67 -26.18
N LEU A 554 -10.49 9.47 -25.14
CA LEU A 554 -9.45 10.14 -24.34
C LEU A 554 -8.51 9.14 -23.65
N PHE A 555 -9.01 7.98 -23.25
CA PHE A 555 -8.19 6.92 -22.67
C PHE A 555 -7.13 6.40 -23.64
N PHE A 556 -7.46 6.31 -24.94
CA PHE A 556 -6.52 5.89 -25.97
C PHE A 556 -5.67 7.04 -26.51
N GLN A 557 -6.22 8.27 -26.55
CA GLN A 557 -5.53 9.45 -27.10
C GLN A 557 -6.07 10.73 -26.47
N PRO A 558 -5.30 11.44 -25.62
CA PRO A 558 -3.86 11.32 -25.33
C PRO A 558 -3.43 10.18 -24.42
N GLY A 559 -4.36 9.46 -23.77
CA GLY A 559 -4.08 8.41 -22.81
C GLY A 559 -3.94 8.93 -21.38
N LEU A 560 -3.73 8.01 -20.45
CA LEU A 560 -3.49 8.33 -19.03
C LEU A 560 -2.01 8.67 -18.82
N LYS A 561 -1.74 9.61 -17.95
CA LYS A 561 -0.41 9.83 -17.38
C LYS A 561 -0.23 8.90 -16.20
N TYR A 562 0.31 7.72 -16.45
CA TYR A 562 0.57 6.75 -15.40
C TYR A 562 1.70 7.20 -14.48
N GLY A 563 1.50 7.02 -13.17
CA GLY A 563 2.55 7.17 -12.16
C GLY A 563 3.61 6.07 -12.25
N VAL A 564 4.73 6.27 -11.56
CA VAL A 564 5.81 5.27 -11.46
C VAL A 564 5.32 3.96 -10.84
N ASP A 565 4.27 4.01 -10.05
CA ASP A 565 3.61 2.83 -9.48
C ASP A 565 3.17 1.82 -10.56
N PHE A 566 2.82 2.27 -11.76
CA PHE A 566 2.32 1.43 -12.85
C PHE A 566 3.28 1.25 -14.01
N THR A 567 4.16 2.22 -14.23
CA THR A 567 5.14 2.16 -15.34
C THR A 567 6.46 1.59 -14.90
N GLY A 568 6.70 1.55 -13.58
CA GLY A 568 8.03 1.40 -13.05
C GLY A 568 8.90 2.62 -13.36
N GLY A 569 10.12 2.61 -12.87
CA GLY A 569 11.09 3.68 -13.07
C GLY A 569 11.25 4.56 -11.85
N THR A 570 11.79 5.75 -12.07
CA THR A 570 12.14 6.67 -10.98
C THR A 570 11.50 8.03 -11.20
N LEU A 571 10.98 8.61 -10.14
CA LEU A 571 10.49 9.98 -10.06
C LEU A 571 11.31 10.71 -9.00
N VAL A 572 12.02 11.77 -9.39
CA VAL A 572 12.82 12.60 -8.49
C VAL A 572 12.33 14.03 -8.54
N GLU A 573 12.04 14.59 -7.39
CA GLU A 573 11.79 16.01 -7.23
C GLU A 573 13.14 16.71 -6.98
N VAL A 574 13.45 17.69 -7.83
CA VAL A 574 14.72 18.41 -7.82
C VAL A 574 14.45 19.88 -7.52
N HIS A 575 15.01 20.37 -6.43
CA HIS A 575 15.00 21.80 -6.09
C HIS A 575 16.36 22.40 -6.45
N ALA A 576 16.37 23.19 -7.52
CA ALA A 576 17.57 23.80 -8.07
C ALA A 576 17.24 25.21 -8.62
N SER A 577 17.28 26.20 -7.75
CA SER A 577 16.81 27.57 -8.02
C SER A 577 17.55 28.31 -9.14
N GLN A 578 18.75 27.85 -9.52
CA GLN A 578 19.59 28.48 -10.54
C GLN A 578 19.56 27.73 -11.89
N LEU A 579 18.94 26.57 -11.96
CA LEU A 579 18.82 25.78 -13.18
C LEU A 579 17.53 26.12 -13.94
N SER A 580 17.62 26.15 -15.27
CA SER A 580 16.44 26.13 -16.12
C SER A 580 16.13 24.68 -16.57
N VAL A 581 14.91 24.45 -17.09
CA VAL A 581 14.53 23.16 -17.70
C VAL A 581 15.50 22.74 -18.79
N GLU A 582 16.00 23.72 -19.56
CA GLU A 582 16.93 23.48 -20.70
C GLU A 582 18.32 23.06 -20.18
N ASP A 583 18.83 23.72 -19.14
CA ASP A 583 20.11 23.37 -18.53
C ASP A 583 20.05 21.99 -17.85
N LEU A 584 18.97 21.71 -17.14
CA LEU A 584 18.75 20.39 -16.52
C LEU A 584 18.67 19.30 -17.60
N ARG A 585 17.95 19.55 -18.70
CA ARG A 585 17.86 18.60 -19.82
C ARG A 585 19.22 18.35 -20.45
N ALA A 586 19.99 19.40 -20.70
CA ALA A 586 21.34 19.27 -21.25
C ALA A 586 22.28 18.49 -20.32
N THR A 587 22.18 18.74 -19.02
CA THR A 587 22.95 18.02 -18.01
C THR A 587 22.62 16.53 -18.01
N LEU A 588 21.33 16.17 -18.03
CA LEU A 588 20.90 14.77 -18.04
C LEU A 588 21.26 14.06 -19.35
N GLN A 589 21.18 14.75 -20.50
CA GLN A 589 21.61 14.19 -21.77
C GLN A 589 23.11 13.87 -21.79
N ASN A 590 23.94 14.74 -21.22
CA ASN A 590 25.40 14.53 -21.13
C ASN A 590 25.77 13.33 -20.23
N HIS A 591 24.89 12.92 -19.34
CA HIS A 591 25.08 11.78 -18.44
C HIS A 591 24.30 10.52 -18.86
N ALA A 592 24.02 10.36 -20.15
CA ALA A 592 23.32 9.22 -20.75
C ALA A 592 21.86 9.02 -20.26
N MET A 593 21.22 10.07 -19.74
CA MET A 593 19.82 10.08 -19.29
C MET A 593 18.92 10.88 -20.25
N ALA A 594 19.12 10.73 -21.55
CA ALA A 594 18.39 11.45 -22.60
C ALA A 594 16.88 11.17 -22.61
N GLN A 595 16.44 10.05 -22.03
CA GLN A 595 15.03 9.65 -21.97
C GLN A 595 14.29 10.28 -20.77
N ALA A 596 14.98 11.05 -19.93
CA ALA A 596 14.38 11.73 -18.80
C ALA A 596 13.28 12.70 -19.24
N SER A 597 12.12 12.60 -18.64
CA SER A 597 11.02 13.56 -18.76
C SER A 597 11.14 14.58 -17.64
N ILE A 598 11.27 15.86 -17.99
CA ILE A 598 11.40 16.96 -17.03
C ILE A 598 10.13 17.80 -17.11
N GLN A 599 9.50 18.01 -15.99
CA GLN A 599 8.36 18.89 -15.81
C GLN A 599 8.69 19.93 -14.74
N GLU A 600 8.54 21.21 -15.05
CA GLU A 600 8.68 22.29 -14.07
C GLU A 600 7.41 22.34 -13.19
N SER A 601 7.60 22.50 -11.91
CA SER A 601 6.53 22.68 -10.92
C SER A 601 5.98 24.12 -10.98
N ALA A 602 4.94 24.41 -10.18
CA ALA A 602 4.40 25.77 -10.11
C ALA A 602 5.36 26.79 -9.49
N ALA A 603 6.32 26.34 -8.69
CA ALA A 603 7.36 27.18 -8.12
C ALA A 603 8.62 27.14 -9.01
N GLN A 604 9.23 28.31 -9.20
CA GLN A 604 10.42 28.49 -10.02
C GLN A 604 11.63 27.75 -9.42
N GLY A 605 12.30 26.91 -10.18
CA GLY A 605 13.46 26.14 -9.70
C GLY A 605 13.10 24.78 -9.06
N GLU A 606 11.84 24.37 -9.15
CA GLU A 606 11.38 23.03 -8.75
C GLU A 606 11.05 22.20 -10.00
N PHE A 607 11.71 21.07 -10.13
CA PHE A 607 11.55 20.18 -11.29
C PHE A 607 11.17 18.78 -10.84
N LEU A 608 10.26 18.18 -11.60
CA LEU A 608 9.90 16.79 -11.47
C LEU A 608 10.59 16.01 -12.60
N VAL A 609 11.57 15.21 -12.26
CA VAL A 609 12.35 14.42 -13.21
C VAL A 609 11.91 12.97 -13.15
N ARG A 610 11.45 12.44 -14.27
CA ARG A 610 11.04 11.04 -14.41
C ARG A 610 12.00 10.31 -15.33
N LEU A 611 12.55 9.20 -14.85
CA LEU A 611 13.36 8.25 -15.60
C LEU A 611 12.54 6.98 -15.85
N PRO A 612 12.39 6.52 -17.09
CA PRO A 612 11.68 5.28 -17.37
C PRO A 612 12.46 4.06 -16.83
N ALA A 613 11.74 3.02 -16.43
CA ALA A 613 12.34 1.73 -16.22
C ALA A 613 12.64 1.12 -17.60
N GLU A 614 13.87 1.22 -18.07
CA GLU A 614 14.32 0.32 -19.14
C GLU A 614 14.41 -1.10 -18.54
N ASN A 615 14.26 -2.15 -19.34
CA ASN A 615 14.34 -3.59 -18.99
C ASN A 615 15.55 -3.98 -18.11
N GLN A 616 15.88 -3.17 -17.14
CA GLN A 616 17.08 -3.22 -16.33
C GLN A 616 16.81 -3.95 -15.02
N ALA A 617 17.83 -4.64 -14.55
CA ALA A 617 17.83 -5.21 -13.23
C ALA A 617 17.55 -4.11 -12.17
N PRO A 618 16.87 -4.42 -11.06
CA PRO A 618 16.54 -3.46 -9.99
C PRO A 618 17.75 -2.65 -9.50
N ALA A 619 18.93 -3.26 -9.43
CA ALA A 619 20.18 -2.61 -9.07
C ALA A 619 20.57 -1.48 -10.06
N ALA A 620 20.23 -1.59 -11.34
CA ALA A 620 20.53 -0.56 -12.33
C ALA A 620 19.61 0.66 -12.15
N THR A 621 18.36 0.45 -11.77
CA THR A 621 17.41 1.56 -11.48
C THR A 621 17.88 2.37 -10.27
N ALA A 622 18.37 1.71 -9.22
CA ALA A 622 18.93 2.39 -8.05
C ALA A 622 20.19 3.21 -8.40
N ALA A 623 21.08 2.66 -9.25
CA ALA A 623 22.26 3.36 -9.74
C ALA A 623 21.90 4.60 -10.60
N GLN A 624 20.77 4.58 -11.31
CA GLN A 624 20.29 5.74 -12.06
C GLN A 624 19.90 6.91 -11.16
N VAL A 625 19.31 6.64 -9.97
CA VAL A 625 19.01 7.69 -8.98
C VAL A 625 20.29 8.39 -8.53
N ASP A 626 21.31 7.62 -8.18
CA ASP A 626 22.60 8.16 -7.73
C ASP A 626 23.32 8.94 -8.83
N ALA A 627 23.26 8.43 -10.07
CA ALA A 627 23.80 9.11 -11.24
C ALA A 627 23.08 10.44 -11.52
N LEU A 628 21.74 10.47 -11.37
CA LEU A 628 20.96 11.71 -11.52
C LEU A 628 21.32 12.73 -10.44
N LYS A 629 21.37 12.32 -9.18
CA LYS A 629 21.76 13.20 -8.07
C LYS A 629 23.16 13.78 -8.31
N THR A 630 24.12 12.94 -8.67
CA THR A 630 25.49 13.35 -8.97
C THR A 630 25.55 14.30 -10.17
N ALA A 631 24.83 14.03 -11.24
CA ALA A 631 24.77 14.87 -12.45
C ALA A 631 24.22 16.27 -12.13
N VAL A 632 23.14 16.37 -11.38
CA VAL A 632 22.55 17.66 -10.98
C VAL A 632 23.47 18.43 -10.03
N GLN A 633 24.03 17.77 -9.02
CA GLN A 633 24.95 18.38 -8.05
C GLN A 633 26.28 18.83 -8.67
N SER A 634 26.69 18.21 -9.79
CA SER A 634 27.88 18.68 -10.52
C SER A 634 27.72 20.08 -11.13
N VAL A 635 26.46 20.47 -11.43
CA VAL A 635 26.12 21.77 -11.99
C VAL A 635 25.68 22.76 -10.91
N GLN A 636 24.87 22.27 -9.97
CA GLN A 636 24.42 23.05 -8.82
C GLN A 636 24.64 22.24 -7.54
N PRO A 637 25.76 22.50 -6.79
CA PRO A 637 26.07 21.73 -5.57
C PRO A 637 25.01 21.81 -4.47
N ASP A 638 24.25 22.89 -4.40
CA ASP A 638 23.19 23.14 -3.41
C ASP A 638 21.83 22.56 -3.82
N ALA A 639 21.78 21.77 -4.93
CA ALA A 639 20.54 21.14 -5.34
C ALA A 639 20.05 20.13 -4.31
N ALA A 640 18.78 20.26 -3.92
CA ALA A 640 18.13 19.34 -2.99
C ALA A 640 17.19 18.39 -3.73
N PHE A 641 17.04 17.19 -3.19
CA PHE A 641 16.17 16.12 -3.70
C PHE A 641 15.15 15.75 -2.64
N PRO A 642 14.14 16.59 -2.42
CA PRO A 642 13.22 16.42 -1.30
C PRO A 642 12.33 15.19 -1.43
N LYS A 643 12.18 14.64 -2.65
CA LYS A 643 11.39 13.44 -2.89
C LYS A 643 12.02 12.55 -3.95
N VAL A 644 12.10 11.27 -3.65
CA VAL A 644 12.52 10.22 -4.59
C VAL A 644 11.53 9.07 -4.47
N ASP A 645 10.91 8.70 -5.59
CA ASP A 645 10.07 7.51 -5.72
C ASP A 645 10.67 6.62 -6.81
N MET A 646 11.11 5.43 -6.46
CA MET A 646 11.62 4.42 -7.38
C MET A 646 10.79 3.14 -7.22
N VAL A 647 10.31 2.61 -8.32
CA VAL A 647 9.52 1.37 -8.35
C VAL A 647 10.09 0.45 -9.44
N GLY A 648 10.46 -0.74 -9.03
CA GLY A 648 10.97 -1.76 -9.97
C GLY A 648 9.87 -2.29 -10.90
N PRO A 649 10.23 -2.80 -12.09
CA PRO A 649 9.25 -3.28 -13.09
C PRO A 649 8.36 -4.43 -12.60
N MET A 650 8.88 -5.33 -11.78
CA MET A 650 8.08 -6.44 -11.22
C MET A 650 7.02 -5.94 -10.24
N VAL A 651 7.38 -4.98 -9.39
CA VAL A 651 6.44 -4.39 -8.41
C VAL A 651 5.36 -3.59 -9.14
N SER A 652 5.73 -2.80 -10.14
CA SER A 652 4.77 -1.99 -10.90
C SER A 652 3.78 -2.85 -11.70
N SER A 653 4.21 -3.96 -12.28
CA SER A 653 3.30 -4.90 -12.96
C SER A 653 2.34 -5.55 -11.97
N GLY A 654 2.82 -5.92 -10.78
CA GLY A 654 1.97 -6.44 -9.70
C GLY A 654 0.90 -5.43 -9.28
N PHE A 655 1.26 -4.16 -9.09
CA PHE A 655 0.28 -3.11 -8.75
C PHE A 655 -0.77 -2.90 -9.85
N ALA A 656 -0.41 -3.04 -11.12
CA ALA A 656 -1.37 -2.93 -12.23
C ALA A 656 -2.39 -4.08 -12.21
N ASP A 657 -1.92 -5.31 -12.03
CA ASP A 657 -2.76 -6.51 -11.97
C ASP A 657 -3.69 -6.47 -10.75
N ASP A 658 -3.17 -6.13 -9.58
CA ASP A 658 -3.93 -6.00 -8.34
C ASP A 658 -4.98 -4.90 -8.43
N THR A 659 -4.67 -3.79 -9.08
CA THR A 659 -5.61 -2.68 -9.32
C THR A 659 -6.79 -3.12 -10.18
N ILE A 660 -6.52 -3.78 -11.30
CA ILE A 660 -7.57 -4.29 -12.19
C ILE A 660 -8.44 -5.29 -11.45
N LEU A 661 -7.82 -6.22 -10.73
CA LEU A 661 -8.52 -7.24 -9.96
C LEU A 661 -9.38 -6.60 -8.85
N ALA A 662 -8.86 -5.62 -8.11
CA ALA A 662 -9.58 -4.91 -7.06
C ALA A 662 -10.82 -4.19 -7.60
N ILE A 663 -10.71 -3.48 -8.73
CA ILE A 663 -11.83 -2.77 -9.35
C ILE A 663 -12.90 -3.76 -9.84
N LEU A 664 -12.49 -4.88 -10.47
CA LEU A 664 -13.41 -5.92 -10.93
C LEU A 664 -14.12 -6.60 -9.77
N LEU A 665 -13.41 -6.97 -8.71
CA LEU A 665 -13.96 -7.58 -7.51
C LEU A 665 -14.89 -6.61 -6.76
N ALA A 666 -14.55 -5.32 -6.70
CA ALA A 666 -15.42 -4.30 -6.13
C ALA A 666 -16.74 -4.18 -6.90
N GLY A 667 -16.67 -4.13 -8.23
CA GLY A 667 -17.84 -4.11 -9.09
C GLY A 667 -18.70 -5.36 -8.94
N PHE A 668 -18.08 -6.54 -8.92
CA PHE A 668 -18.77 -7.81 -8.74
C PHE A 668 -19.37 -7.96 -7.34
N GLY A 669 -18.61 -7.67 -6.29
CA GLY A 669 -19.07 -7.71 -4.90
C GLY A 669 -20.26 -6.77 -4.67
N MET A 670 -20.19 -5.59 -5.26
CA MET A 670 -21.28 -4.62 -5.26
C MET A 670 -22.53 -5.15 -5.98
N LEU A 671 -22.36 -5.71 -7.19
CA LEU A 671 -23.45 -6.32 -7.93
C LEU A 671 -24.10 -7.46 -7.14
N ALA A 672 -23.29 -8.33 -6.55
CA ALA A 672 -23.76 -9.44 -5.74
C ALA A 672 -24.55 -8.95 -4.51
N TYR A 673 -24.00 -7.98 -3.77
CA TYR A 673 -24.70 -7.39 -2.63
C TYR A 673 -26.03 -6.75 -3.04
N LEU A 674 -26.02 -5.92 -4.08
CA LEU A 674 -27.23 -5.27 -4.56
C LEU A 674 -28.26 -6.28 -5.11
N ALA A 675 -27.83 -7.38 -5.74
CA ALA A 675 -28.72 -8.44 -6.21
C ALA A 675 -29.37 -9.24 -5.07
N ILE A 676 -28.70 -9.35 -3.93
CA ILE A 676 -29.26 -9.95 -2.70
C ILE A 676 -30.25 -8.98 -2.05
N ARG A 677 -29.88 -7.73 -1.93
CA ARG A 677 -30.62 -6.70 -1.18
C ARG A 677 -31.80 -6.12 -1.96
N PHE A 678 -31.63 -5.95 -3.27
CA PHE A 678 -32.63 -5.42 -4.21
C PHE A 678 -33.01 -6.47 -5.23
N GLU A 679 -34.00 -6.17 -6.04
CA GLU A 679 -34.37 -6.98 -7.21
C GLU A 679 -33.29 -6.85 -8.30
N SER A 680 -33.12 -7.90 -9.12
CA SER A 680 -32.06 -7.98 -10.13
C SER A 680 -31.99 -6.79 -11.09
N HIS A 681 -33.11 -6.22 -11.48
CA HIS A 681 -33.14 -5.06 -12.40
C HIS A 681 -32.66 -3.76 -11.73
N PHE A 682 -32.87 -3.60 -10.41
CA PHE A 682 -32.28 -2.49 -9.64
C PHE A 682 -30.75 -2.65 -9.54
N ALA A 683 -30.29 -3.86 -9.22
CA ALA A 683 -28.86 -4.15 -9.12
C ALA A 683 -28.13 -3.90 -10.46
N VAL A 684 -28.70 -4.39 -11.57
CA VAL A 684 -28.13 -4.16 -12.91
C VAL A 684 -28.14 -2.68 -13.29
N ALA A 685 -29.23 -1.94 -13.00
CA ALA A 685 -29.29 -0.50 -13.28
C ALA A 685 -28.21 0.28 -12.49
N ALA A 686 -28.02 -0.02 -11.21
CA ALA A 686 -27.00 0.59 -10.38
C ALA A 686 -25.58 0.29 -10.91
N THR A 687 -25.26 -0.98 -11.11
CA THR A 687 -23.92 -1.43 -11.52
C THR A 687 -23.54 -0.86 -12.89
N LEU A 688 -24.45 -0.89 -13.85
CA LEU A 688 -24.20 -0.31 -15.17
C LEU A 688 -23.93 1.21 -15.08
N THR A 689 -24.70 1.90 -14.24
CA THR A 689 -24.50 3.35 -14.07
C THR A 689 -23.15 3.65 -13.41
N ILE A 690 -22.73 2.86 -12.40
CA ILE A 690 -21.41 3.00 -11.76
C ILE A 690 -20.28 2.77 -12.76
N ALA A 691 -20.39 1.75 -13.60
CA ALA A 691 -19.41 1.49 -14.65
C ALA A 691 -19.27 2.71 -15.60
N LEU A 692 -20.41 3.33 -15.99
CA LEU A 692 -20.40 4.55 -16.79
C LEU A 692 -19.79 5.76 -16.05
N ASP A 693 -20.03 5.88 -14.74
CA ASP A 693 -19.45 6.95 -13.92
C ASP A 693 -17.93 6.79 -13.78
N LEU A 694 -17.46 5.56 -13.53
CA LEU A 694 -16.03 5.24 -13.51
C LEU A 694 -15.35 5.54 -14.86
N THR A 695 -15.97 5.14 -15.97
CA THR A 695 -15.45 5.40 -17.32
C THR A 695 -15.24 6.90 -17.53
N LYS A 696 -16.21 7.73 -17.13
CA LYS A 696 -16.10 9.20 -17.24
C LYS A 696 -15.01 9.76 -16.33
N THR A 697 -14.87 9.19 -15.11
CA THR A 697 -13.82 9.63 -14.17
C THR A 697 -12.44 9.24 -14.68
N ILE A 698 -12.27 8.08 -15.32
CA ILE A 698 -11.02 7.72 -16.02
C ILE A 698 -10.75 8.69 -17.18
N GLY A 699 -11.79 9.06 -17.93
CA GLY A 699 -11.67 10.09 -18.98
C GLY A 699 -11.27 11.47 -18.43
N PHE A 700 -11.69 11.79 -17.20
CA PHE A 700 -11.26 13.02 -16.53
C PHE A 700 -9.77 13.04 -16.27
N PHE A 701 -9.16 11.91 -15.82
CA PHE A 701 -7.70 11.81 -15.68
C PHE A 701 -6.98 12.06 -17.02
N ALA A 702 -7.46 11.44 -18.10
CA ALA A 702 -6.89 11.62 -19.43
C ALA A 702 -7.01 13.08 -19.92
N LEU A 703 -8.14 13.74 -19.64
CA LEU A 703 -8.41 15.12 -20.05
C LEU A 703 -7.57 16.14 -19.27
N THR A 704 -7.47 15.97 -17.96
CA THR A 704 -6.78 16.94 -17.08
C THR A 704 -5.28 16.70 -16.98
N GLY A 705 -4.83 15.48 -17.32
CA GLY A 705 -3.44 15.08 -17.19
C GLY A 705 -2.99 14.92 -15.74
N VAL A 706 -3.94 14.82 -14.80
CA VAL A 706 -3.65 14.42 -13.42
C VAL A 706 -3.06 13.01 -13.42
N GLU A 707 -2.02 12.81 -12.65
CA GLU A 707 -1.28 11.55 -12.61
C GLU A 707 -2.16 10.40 -12.07
N PHE A 708 -2.16 9.30 -12.80
CA PHE A 708 -2.84 8.08 -12.42
C PHE A 708 -1.86 7.18 -11.64
N ASN A 709 -1.93 7.25 -10.33
CA ASN A 709 -1.09 6.52 -9.37
C ASN A 709 -1.97 5.68 -8.44
N LEU A 710 -1.37 4.99 -7.46
CA LEU A 710 -2.12 4.19 -6.47
C LEU A 710 -3.14 5.01 -5.68
N THR A 711 -2.87 6.28 -5.43
CA THR A 711 -3.82 7.19 -4.75
C THR A 711 -5.05 7.47 -5.64
N ALA A 712 -4.88 7.56 -6.96
CA ALA A 712 -5.96 7.67 -7.93
C ALA A 712 -6.86 6.42 -7.93
N VAL A 713 -6.27 5.23 -7.79
CA VAL A 713 -7.03 3.97 -7.63
C VAL A 713 -7.86 3.99 -6.36
N ALA A 714 -7.28 4.46 -5.26
CA ALA A 714 -8.01 4.63 -4.01
C ALA A 714 -9.22 5.57 -4.18
N ALA A 715 -9.06 6.66 -4.94
CA ALA A 715 -10.16 7.56 -5.27
C ALA A 715 -11.25 6.86 -6.09
N LEU A 716 -10.89 6.06 -7.09
CA LEU A 716 -11.87 5.32 -7.90
C LEU A 716 -12.66 4.30 -7.07
N LEU A 717 -11.99 3.55 -6.20
CA LEU A 717 -12.65 2.58 -5.32
C LEU A 717 -13.54 3.27 -4.28
N ALA A 718 -13.10 4.38 -3.70
CA ALA A 718 -13.92 5.20 -2.82
C ALA A 718 -15.15 5.77 -3.56
N LEU A 719 -14.97 6.19 -4.81
CA LEU A 719 -16.05 6.70 -5.66
C LEU A 719 -17.09 5.64 -5.97
N ILE A 720 -16.71 4.38 -6.17
CA ILE A 720 -17.66 3.26 -6.32
C ILE A 720 -18.61 3.24 -5.13
N GLY A 721 -18.06 3.23 -3.92
CA GLY A 721 -18.86 3.24 -2.69
C GLY A 721 -19.77 4.45 -2.57
N TYR A 722 -19.23 5.64 -2.85
CA TYR A 722 -20.00 6.88 -2.79
C TYR A 722 -21.11 6.95 -3.84
N SER A 723 -20.81 6.57 -5.09
CA SER A 723 -21.77 6.61 -6.20
C SER A 723 -22.94 5.64 -5.99
N VAL A 724 -22.70 4.51 -5.33
CA VAL A 724 -23.76 3.56 -4.95
C VAL A 724 -24.71 4.15 -3.94
N ASN A 725 -24.20 4.90 -2.96
CA ASN A 725 -24.99 5.45 -1.88
C ASN A 725 -26.19 6.28 -2.41
N ASP A 726 -25.96 7.19 -3.34
CA ASP A 726 -27.04 8.00 -3.93
C ASP A 726 -28.05 7.14 -4.68
N LYS A 727 -27.60 6.12 -5.40
CA LYS A 727 -28.47 5.21 -6.17
C LYS A 727 -29.33 4.33 -5.26
N VAL A 728 -28.74 3.78 -4.20
CA VAL A 728 -29.44 2.98 -3.19
C VAL A 728 -30.59 3.76 -2.58
N VAL A 729 -30.39 5.04 -2.25
CA VAL A 729 -31.41 5.89 -1.65
C VAL A 729 -32.57 6.16 -2.57
N VAL A 730 -32.27 6.54 -3.82
CA VAL A 730 -33.32 6.75 -4.83
C VAL A 730 -34.07 5.45 -5.09
N PHE A 731 -33.38 4.33 -5.18
CA PHE A 731 -33.97 3.02 -5.45
C PHE A 731 -34.80 2.49 -4.26
N ASP A 732 -34.35 2.73 -3.05
CA ASP A 732 -35.11 2.36 -1.86
C ASP A 732 -36.42 3.17 -1.79
N ARG A 733 -36.37 4.46 -2.14
CA ARG A 733 -37.59 5.29 -2.24
C ARG A 733 -38.52 4.83 -3.35
N ILE A 734 -37.99 4.45 -4.51
CA ILE A 734 -38.80 3.89 -5.61
C ILE A 734 -39.49 2.59 -5.14
N ARG A 735 -38.80 1.71 -4.43
CA ARG A 735 -39.37 0.49 -3.86
C ARG A 735 -40.46 0.77 -2.83
N GLU A 736 -40.22 1.73 -1.92
CA GLU A 736 -41.21 2.17 -0.91
C GLU A 736 -42.49 2.64 -1.61
N ASN A 737 -42.38 3.50 -2.62
CA ASN A 737 -43.51 4.04 -3.36
C ASN A 737 -44.21 2.98 -4.22
N LEU A 738 -43.47 2.04 -4.82
CA LEU A 738 -44.05 0.93 -5.58
C LEU A 738 -44.88 -0.01 -4.68
N ARG A 739 -44.49 -0.20 -3.43
CA ARG A 739 -45.27 -0.97 -2.45
C ARG A 739 -46.49 -0.23 -1.97
N ALA A 740 -46.35 1.09 -1.74
CA ALA A 740 -47.45 1.90 -1.26
C ALA A 740 -48.55 2.14 -2.31
N ASN A 741 -48.21 2.21 -3.60
CA ASN A 741 -49.09 2.56 -4.71
C ASN A 741 -48.84 1.68 -5.95
N PRO A 742 -49.18 0.39 -5.91
CA PRO A 742 -48.87 -0.54 -6.99
C PRO A 742 -49.58 -0.23 -8.33
N ASP A 743 -50.70 0.49 -8.27
CA ASP A 743 -51.54 0.82 -9.44
C ASP A 743 -51.10 2.11 -10.15
N LYS A 744 -50.22 2.92 -9.57
CA LYS A 744 -49.75 4.14 -10.21
C LYS A 744 -48.84 3.84 -11.41
N PRO A 745 -48.91 4.67 -12.47
CA PRO A 745 -47.97 4.56 -13.59
C PRO A 745 -46.50 4.67 -13.08
N MET A 746 -45.67 3.73 -13.50
CA MET A 746 -44.27 3.63 -13.04
C MET A 746 -43.48 4.92 -13.28
N MET A 747 -43.74 5.63 -14.39
CA MET A 747 -43.08 6.88 -14.73
C MET A 747 -43.40 7.99 -13.70
N THR A 748 -44.69 8.14 -13.35
CA THR A 748 -45.15 9.14 -12.36
C THR A 748 -44.55 8.82 -10.98
N LEU A 749 -44.60 7.56 -10.60
CA LEU A 749 -44.10 7.09 -9.31
C LEU A 749 -42.58 7.31 -9.17
N MET A 750 -41.81 7.05 -10.22
CA MET A 750 -40.37 7.29 -10.24
C MET A 750 -40.05 8.79 -10.17
N ASN A 751 -40.79 9.64 -10.89
CA ASN A 751 -40.62 11.10 -10.80
C ASN A 751 -40.92 11.65 -9.39
N GLU A 752 -41.98 11.16 -8.76
CA GLU A 752 -42.30 11.49 -7.36
C GLU A 752 -41.19 11.01 -6.40
N SER A 753 -40.65 9.82 -6.60
CA SER A 753 -39.59 9.26 -5.78
C SER A 753 -38.31 10.09 -5.90
N ILE A 754 -37.90 10.43 -7.12
CA ILE A 754 -36.71 11.27 -7.38
C ILE A 754 -36.93 12.66 -6.77
N SER A 755 -38.09 13.28 -7.00
CA SER A 755 -38.39 14.61 -6.46
C SER A 755 -38.32 14.63 -4.94
N SER A 756 -38.84 13.59 -4.27
CA SER A 756 -38.82 13.49 -2.79
C SER A 756 -37.41 13.25 -2.21
N THR A 757 -36.49 12.67 -2.96
CA THR A 757 -35.10 12.45 -2.53
C THR A 757 -34.14 13.55 -2.96
N LEU A 758 -34.56 14.47 -3.82
CA LEU A 758 -33.71 15.48 -4.44
C LEU A 758 -32.97 16.36 -3.41
N THR A 759 -33.69 16.86 -2.40
CA THR A 759 -33.12 17.73 -1.36
C THR A 759 -31.95 17.01 -0.65
N ARG A 760 -32.14 15.75 -0.29
CA ARG A 760 -31.13 14.96 0.34
C ARG A 760 -29.93 14.75 -0.58
N THR A 761 -30.13 14.26 -1.78
CA THR A 761 -29.07 13.99 -2.76
C THR A 761 -28.22 15.23 -3.05
N VAL A 762 -28.84 16.40 -3.17
CA VAL A 762 -28.12 17.67 -3.33
C VAL A 762 -27.32 18.03 -2.07
N PHE A 763 -27.91 17.91 -0.89
CA PHE A 763 -27.22 18.27 0.35
C PHE A 763 -26.04 17.36 0.67
N THR A 764 -26.19 16.05 0.46
CA THR A 764 -25.08 15.09 0.66
C THR A 764 -23.93 15.34 -0.28
N SER A 765 -24.21 15.63 -1.53
CA SER A 765 -23.18 15.97 -2.51
C SER A 765 -22.52 17.30 -2.19
N VAL A 766 -23.28 18.32 -1.81
CA VAL A 766 -22.72 19.62 -1.44
C VAL A 766 -21.84 19.52 -0.18
N THR A 767 -22.26 18.79 0.85
CA THR A 767 -21.43 18.62 2.06
C THR A 767 -20.13 17.91 1.78
N THR A 768 -20.14 16.84 0.95
CA THR A 768 -18.93 16.12 0.58
C THR A 768 -18.04 16.98 -0.32
N LEU A 769 -18.62 17.76 -1.24
CA LEU A 769 -17.87 18.71 -2.06
C LEU A 769 -17.24 19.82 -1.19
N LEU A 770 -17.97 20.37 -0.23
CA LEU A 770 -17.45 21.40 0.69
C LEU A 770 -16.29 20.87 1.55
N ALA A 771 -16.31 19.58 1.89
CA ALA A 771 -15.20 18.95 2.61
C ALA A 771 -13.97 18.76 1.72
N LEU A 772 -14.16 18.31 0.46
CA LEU A 772 -13.05 17.93 -0.43
C LEU A 772 -12.50 19.07 -1.28
N LEU A 773 -13.32 20.07 -1.61
CA LEU A 773 -12.95 21.14 -2.53
C LEU A 773 -11.72 21.95 -2.06
N PRO A 774 -11.59 22.33 -0.77
CA PRO A 774 -10.38 23.00 -0.30
C PRO A 774 -9.11 22.17 -0.53
N MET A 775 -9.21 20.86 -0.32
CA MET A 775 -8.10 19.95 -0.56
C MET A 775 -7.75 19.81 -2.06
N GLY A 776 -8.77 19.81 -2.92
CA GLY A 776 -8.57 19.79 -4.38
C GLY A 776 -7.90 21.05 -4.94
N ILE A 777 -8.12 22.20 -4.30
CA ILE A 777 -7.57 23.49 -4.74
C ILE A 777 -6.19 23.78 -4.12
N ALA A 778 -6.01 23.48 -2.83
CA ALA A 778 -4.84 23.88 -2.05
C ALA A 778 -4.04 22.70 -1.48
N GLY A 779 -4.40 21.44 -1.78
CA GLY A 779 -3.79 20.25 -1.21
C GLY A 779 -2.48 19.80 -1.84
N GLY A 780 -1.97 20.52 -2.84
CA GLY A 780 -0.72 20.14 -3.55
C GLY A 780 -0.87 18.96 -4.51
N SER A 781 0.19 18.66 -5.26
CA SER A 781 0.20 17.64 -6.32
C SER A 781 -0.06 16.22 -5.80
N ALA A 782 0.46 15.89 -4.63
CA ALA A 782 0.35 14.56 -4.02
C ALA A 782 -1.10 14.18 -3.66
N VAL A 783 -1.93 15.15 -3.32
CA VAL A 783 -3.34 14.94 -2.95
C VAL A 783 -4.30 15.24 -4.11
N ALA A 784 -3.85 15.97 -5.11
CA ALA A 784 -4.65 16.34 -6.28
C ALA A 784 -5.13 15.10 -7.06
N SER A 785 -4.30 14.04 -7.16
CA SER A 785 -4.64 12.78 -7.81
C SER A 785 -5.79 12.03 -7.13
N PHE A 786 -6.08 12.34 -5.86
CA PHE A 786 -7.24 11.84 -5.12
C PHE A 786 -8.41 12.83 -5.16
N ALA A 787 -8.17 14.08 -4.77
CA ALA A 787 -9.24 15.05 -4.50
C ALA A 787 -9.98 15.50 -5.76
N LEU A 788 -9.26 15.78 -6.86
CA LEU A 788 -9.88 16.28 -8.09
C LEU A 788 -10.80 15.25 -8.76
N PRO A 789 -10.38 13.96 -8.95
CA PRO A 789 -11.26 12.93 -9.48
C PRO A 789 -12.45 12.64 -8.57
N MET A 790 -12.29 12.73 -7.25
CA MET A 790 -13.38 12.58 -6.30
C MET A 790 -14.40 13.70 -6.45
N VAL A 791 -13.98 14.97 -6.52
CA VAL A 791 -14.86 16.12 -6.74
C VAL A 791 -15.64 15.95 -8.05
N PHE A 792 -14.95 15.61 -9.14
CA PHE A 792 -15.59 15.33 -10.43
C PHE A 792 -16.55 14.15 -10.35
N GLY A 793 -16.11 13.04 -9.77
CA GLY A 793 -16.89 11.81 -9.65
C GLY A 793 -18.16 11.98 -8.78
N ILE A 794 -18.11 12.80 -7.73
CA ILE A 794 -19.28 13.13 -6.90
C ILE A 794 -20.33 13.88 -7.74
N VAL A 795 -19.90 14.89 -8.51
CA VAL A 795 -20.81 15.64 -9.38
C VAL A 795 -21.45 14.73 -10.45
N ILE A 796 -20.65 13.89 -11.09
CA ILE A 796 -21.15 12.93 -12.07
C ILE A 796 -22.06 11.87 -11.41
N GLY A 797 -21.66 11.29 -10.29
CA GLY A 797 -22.40 10.27 -9.54
C GLY A 797 -23.77 10.74 -9.08
N THR A 798 -23.83 12.00 -8.60
CA THR A 798 -25.08 12.66 -8.20
C THR A 798 -26.01 12.87 -9.39
N SER A 799 -25.49 13.41 -10.49
CA SER A 799 -26.30 13.60 -11.71
C SER A 799 -26.74 12.29 -12.33
N SER A 800 -25.88 11.27 -12.28
CA SER A 800 -26.16 9.96 -12.88
C SER A 800 -27.25 9.16 -12.15
N SER A 801 -27.44 9.39 -10.84
CA SER A 801 -28.52 8.74 -10.08
C SER A 801 -29.89 9.14 -10.60
N VAL A 802 -30.05 10.39 -11.03
CA VAL A 802 -31.30 10.95 -11.53
C VAL A 802 -31.47 10.72 -13.04
N PHE A 803 -30.45 11.07 -13.83
CA PHE A 803 -30.56 11.15 -15.30
C PHE A 803 -30.10 9.87 -16.03
N ILE A 804 -29.49 8.90 -15.33
CA ILE A 804 -29.01 7.66 -15.95
C ILE A 804 -29.57 6.43 -15.23
N ALA A 805 -29.39 6.29 -13.92
CA ALA A 805 -29.83 5.11 -13.18
C ALA A 805 -31.36 4.92 -13.20
N ALA A 806 -32.09 6.00 -12.95
CA ALA A 806 -33.56 5.94 -12.97
C ALA A 806 -34.14 5.64 -14.38
N PRO A 807 -33.71 6.26 -15.48
CA PRO A 807 -34.09 5.84 -16.83
C PRO A 807 -33.77 4.39 -17.17
N ILE A 808 -32.57 3.90 -16.82
CA ILE A 808 -32.21 2.48 -17.05
C ILE A 808 -33.15 1.57 -16.27
N LEU A 809 -33.40 1.88 -15.00
CA LEU A 809 -34.35 1.13 -14.17
C LEU A 809 -35.75 1.14 -14.75
N TYR A 810 -36.19 2.29 -15.28
CA TYR A 810 -37.49 2.40 -15.95
C TYR A 810 -37.60 1.45 -17.13
N PHE A 811 -36.62 1.42 -18.03
CA PHE A 811 -36.64 0.51 -19.20
C PHE A 811 -36.59 -0.96 -18.79
N LEU A 812 -35.75 -1.30 -17.80
CA LEU A 812 -35.66 -2.67 -17.28
C LEU A 812 -36.99 -3.09 -16.61
N GLY A 813 -37.58 -2.19 -15.82
CA GLY A 813 -38.88 -2.42 -15.18
C GLY A 813 -40.02 -2.60 -16.20
N GLN A 814 -40.06 -1.79 -17.28
CA GLN A 814 -41.05 -1.97 -18.38
C GLN A 814 -40.88 -3.33 -19.06
N ARG A 815 -39.64 -3.75 -19.37
CA ARG A 815 -39.39 -5.09 -19.95
C ARG A 815 -39.86 -6.21 -19.02
N ARG A 816 -39.69 -6.07 -17.70
CA ARG A 816 -40.21 -7.03 -16.72
C ARG A 816 -41.73 -7.07 -16.73
N LYS A 817 -42.40 -5.91 -16.78
CA LYS A 817 -43.85 -5.84 -16.84
C LYS A 817 -44.40 -6.49 -18.10
N GLN A 818 -43.76 -6.28 -19.26
CA GLN A 818 -44.14 -6.92 -20.54
C GLN A 818 -43.98 -8.44 -20.48
N LYS A 819 -43.06 -8.97 -19.68
CA LYS A 819 -42.85 -10.42 -19.45
C LYS A 819 -43.75 -10.98 -18.35
N GLY A 820 -44.67 -10.20 -17.78
CA GLY A 820 -45.55 -10.62 -16.69
C GLY A 820 -44.85 -10.87 -15.35
N LEU A 821 -43.62 -10.40 -15.20
CA LEU A 821 -42.85 -10.60 -13.99
C LEU A 821 -43.11 -9.48 -12.96
N PRO A 822 -43.23 -9.81 -11.66
CA PRO A 822 -43.45 -8.83 -10.62
C PRO A 822 -42.27 -7.84 -10.50
N GLN A 823 -42.57 -6.58 -10.19
CA GLN A 823 -41.54 -5.54 -10.01
C GLN A 823 -40.76 -5.72 -8.71
N LEU A 824 -41.40 -6.23 -7.66
CA LEU A 824 -40.81 -6.41 -6.34
C LEU A 824 -40.94 -7.85 -5.87
N ARG A 825 -40.02 -8.29 -5.04
CA ARG A 825 -40.13 -9.56 -4.30
C ARG A 825 -41.22 -9.43 -3.24
N PRO A 826 -42.05 -10.45 -3.00
CA PRO A 826 -43.00 -10.43 -1.90
C PRO A 826 -42.27 -10.31 -0.55
N THR A 827 -42.81 -9.54 0.39
CA THR A 827 -42.33 -9.52 1.76
C THR A 827 -42.60 -10.81 2.49
N ALA A 828 -41.94 -11.06 3.64
CA ALA A 828 -42.19 -12.25 4.44
C ALA A 828 -43.67 -12.32 4.89
N GLU A 829 -44.29 -11.18 5.22
CA GLU A 829 -45.70 -11.09 5.60
C GLU A 829 -46.61 -11.37 4.41
N GLU A 830 -46.31 -10.83 3.21
CA GLU A 830 -47.04 -11.14 1.97
C GLU A 830 -46.89 -12.61 1.59
N MET A 831 -45.70 -13.18 1.78
CA MET A 831 -45.47 -14.60 1.53
C MET A 831 -46.27 -15.46 2.51
N GLN A 832 -46.31 -15.11 3.80
CA GLN A 832 -47.14 -15.81 4.79
C GLN A 832 -48.65 -15.72 4.47
N ARG A 833 -49.13 -14.53 4.06
CA ARG A 833 -50.53 -14.39 3.61
C ARG A 833 -50.87 -15.24 2.41
N ARG A 834 -50.00 -15.26 1.39
CA ARG A 834 -50.14 -16.13 0.21
C ARG A 834 -50.08 -17.59 0.56
N LEU A 835 -49.23 -18.02 1.48
CA LEU A 835 -49.17 -19.39 1.99
C LEU A 835 -50.44 -19.77 2.78
N ALA A 836 -51.01 -18.80 3.54
CA ALA A 836 -52.25 -19.01 4.27
C ALA A 836 -53.50 -19.03 3.34
N GLU A 837 -53.40 -18.50 2.11
CA GLU A 837 -54.44 -18.52 1.11
C GLU A 837 -54.39 -19.75 0.17
N ILE A 838 -53.36 -20.58 0.29
CA ILE A 838 -53.24 -21.85 -0.40
C ILE A 838 -54.12 -22.87 0.34
N PRO A 839 -55.14 -23.42 -0.31
CA PRO A 839 -56.12 -24.32 0.36
C PRO A 839 -55.48 -25.63 0.85
#